data_6b2766f5c1f8385e5cf9afcbe811540b
#
_entry.id   6b2766f5c1f8385e5cf9afcbe811540b
#
_cell.length_a   1.000
_cell.length_b   1.000
_cell.length_c   1.000
_cell.angle_alpha   90.00
_cell.angle_beta   90.00
_cell.angle_gamma   90.00
#
_symmetry.space_group_name_H-M   'P 1'
#
loop_
_entity.id
_entity.type
_entity.pdbx_description
1 polymer ?
#
loop_
_entity_poly.entity_id
_entity_poly.type
_entity_poly.pdbx_seq_one_letter_code
_entity_poly.pdbx_strand_id
1 'polypeptide(L)'
;MEMYRIRLGVYFLLAALLNFSCKPSSTDSELATPGSFILQESELPDYEKDLDHKGLLTALDDRYDESIRTGEHIYNNVCFNCHGNPDQLGSIPTAFKFWEDTFNLGKDPYSIYQVLTRGYGSMPPQVHLTPVEKYDIINYLREAYLKEKNPGQFFEIDSTYLAGLPSGSNKGPAPKEFKPWAEMDYGNFLINTYELVGKGAPEREQSKGPSPLADENLIDANFAYKGIAVRVDQGVGGVAAGKAWMMFDHDLMRVAGAWTGEGFIDWEAILFNGKHNISPRTVGNLHFENPVAPGWANPANGKFEDPRFQARDKRKFGPLPRTWAQYQGLYQFKDQVILSYTVGSTKVLESFGMESWQNQPVFTRTLNLSPTAKPLKMRIAQDKTAVALIGKGAILKKENGFMVMETMPSAPVQVKILIGSAGTKGLTDYAKSSAPPASLAVLTIGGPSRFPKKLSSQVTMGTQEGPFQVDLMNPPFDSPWKNQFRLSGLDFFKDPNKGVICSTDGDVWLVEGFTQNTGKLTWQRIASGLFQPLGIKVVNEQIFVTCRDQLVKLHDLNGDRETDFYEAFNTDHQVTDHFHEFAMGLQVDKEGNFYYAKSARHAREALVPQHGTLIKVSKDGQKTEIIATGFRAANGVCINPDGTFIVTDQEGHWNPMNRINWVKKGEFYGNMFSFNPPKDSTEAGMEQPLVWVERDRDQSPSELLWVESKKWGALNGKLLNLSYGYGKVFVVPFEKIGDQVQGGIFELPIPRFSTGVMRGRFNPGDGQLYLAGLSAWGSTQPQLGGLYRIRKVDQPMVIPVGIAATTTGMKLTFTDKLDSKAVQKISSYSVKTWDLIRSRKYGSKHHNEQTLQVTKAELDASGKTINLTIPSIQPTWGMEITYKVKDSRGIEREGLVQNTIHQLGSKTP
;
A
#
# COMPACT_ATOMS: atom_id res chain seq x y z
N MET A 1 -17.70 73.16 29.41
CA MET A 1 -17.04 72.33 30.39
C MET A 1 -18.07 71.55 31.17
N GLU A 2 -19.04 70.93 30.48
CA GLU A 2 -20.12 70.15 31.08
C GLU A 2 -20.55 69.01 30.12
N MET A 3 -19.68 68.19 29.81
CA MET A 3 -20.01 66.96 28.97
C MET A 3 -19.17 65.75 29.32
N TYR A 4 -18.64 65.67 30.57
CA TYR A 4 -17.74 64.57 30.94
C TYR A 4 -18.11 63.84 32.25
N ARG A 5 -19.35 64.03 32.73
CA ARG A 5 -19.79 63.39 34.02
C ARG A 5 -21.00 62.43 33.94
N ILE A 6 -21.42 62.01 32.72
CA ILE A 6 -22.54 61.07 32.58
C ILE A 6 -22.11 59.68 31.95
N ARG A 7 -20.86 59.44 31.76
CA ARG A 7 -20.40 58.14 31.20
C ARG A 7 -19.78 57.16 32.20
N LEU A 8 -19.68 57.46 33.50
CA LEU A 8 -19.15 56.54 34.50
C LEU A 8 -20.19 55.81 35.33
N GLY A 9 -21.49 56.13 35.17
CA GLY A 9 -22.58 55.50 35.98
C GLY A 9 -23.23 54.28 35.32
N VAL A 10 -22.98 54.04 34.02
CA VAL A 10 -23.63 52.95 33.26
C VAL A 10 -22.77 51.67 33.19
N TYR A 11 -21.47 51.79 33.46
CA TYR A 11 -20.59 50.61 33.45
C TYR A 11 -20.57 49.82 34.76
N PHE A 12 -21.09 50.35 35.87
CA PHE A 12 -21.17 49.61 37.13
C PHE A 12 -22.51 48.88 37.34
N LEU A 13 -23.54 49.14 36.55
CA LEU A 13 -24.81 48.38 36.62
C LEU A 13 -24.90 47.21 35.61
N LEU A 14 -24.01 47.13 34.62
CA LEU A 14 -23.94 45.97 33.72
C LEU A 14 -22.99 44.85 34.21
N ALA A 15 -22.16 45.14 35.24
CA ALA A 15 -21.28 44.13 35.84
C ALA A 15 -21.91 43.34 36.98
N ALA A 16 -23.12 43.71 37.43
CA ALA A 16 -23.82 43.00 38.52
C ALA A 16 -24.95 42.07 38.06
N LEU A 17 -25.17 41.90 36.73
CA LEU A 17 -26.21 41.03 36.17
C LEU A 17 -25.67 39.81 35.41
N LEU A 18 -24.37 39.53 35.48
CA LEU A 18 -23.74 38.37 34.84
C LEU A 18 -23.28 37.26 35.80
N ASN A 19 -23.75 37.24 37.03
CA ASN A 19 -23.54 36.15 37.98
C ASN A 19 -24.84 35.44 38.38
N PHE A 20 -25.72 35.15 37.41
CA PHE A 20 -26.64 34.05 37.53
C PHE A 20 -25.98 32.84 36.85
N SER A 21 -25.25 32.09 37.67
CA SER A 21 -24.89 30.74 37.41
C SER A 21 -26.16 29.95 37.07
N CYS A 22 -26.46 29.79 35.78
CA CYS A 22 -27.24 28.67 35.34
C CYS A 22 -26.40 27.40 35.64
N LYS A 23 -26.81 26.68 36.70
CA LYS A 23 -26.48 25.26 36.78
C LYS A 23 -27.00 24.67 35.50
N PRO A 24 -26.18 23.95 34.70
CA PRO A 24 -26.71 23.15 33.62
C PRO A 24 -27.67 22.14 34.26
N SER A 25 -28.92 22.12 33.79
CA SER A 25 -29.81 20.98 34.00
C SER A 25 -29.10 19.80 33.38
N SER A 26 -29.05 18.70 34.10
CA SER A 26 -28.45 17.41 33.67
C SER A 26 -29.30 16.77 32.57
N THR A 27 -29.20 17.30 31.37
CA THR A 27 -29.43 16.63 30.11
C THR A 27 -28.17 16.91 29.28
N ASP A 28 -27.05 16.31 29.72
CA ASP A 28 -25.84 16.30 28.88
C ASP A 28 -26.17 15.53 27.62
N SER A 29 -26.40 16.29 26.54
CA SER A 29 -26.32 15.70 25.23
C SER A 29 -24.88 15.19 25.08
N GLU A 30 -24.70 13.86 25.06
CA GLU A 30 -23.39 13.22 24.85
C GLU A 30 -22.88 13.44 23.41
N LEU A 31 -22.79 14.70 22.99
CA LEU A 31 -22.28 15.09 21.66
C LEU A 31 -20.76 15.08 21.64
N ALA A 32 -20.19 14.73 20.52
CA ALA A 32 -18.75 14.60 20.33
C ALA A 32 -17.99 15.91 20.64
N THR A 33 -16.83 15.78 21.28
CA THR A 33 -15.93 16.88 21.58
C THR A 33 -15.02 17.19 20.38
N PRO A 34 -15.02 18.41 19.81
CA PRO A 34 -14.35 18.70 18.53
C PRO A 34 -12.83 18.53 18.50
N GLY A 35 -12.14 18.66 19.62
CA GLY A 35 -10.68 18.77 19.64
C GLY A 35 -9.87 17.48 19.44
N SER A 36 -10.50 16.31 19.34
CA SER A 36 -9.82 14.99 19.30
C SER A 36 -9.84 14.32 17.92
N PHE A 37 -10.41 14.94 16.91
CA PHE A 37 -10.56 14.37 15.58
C PHE A 37 -9.33 14.58 14.69
N ILE A 38 -9.15 13.67 13.72
CA ILE A 38 -8.09 13.75 12.71
C ILE A 38 -8.34 14.94 11.78
N LEU A 39 -9.54 15.03 11.17
CA LEU A 39 -9.94 16.17 10.35
C LEU A 39 -10.54 17.28 11.22
N GLN A 40 -10.07 18.50 10.99
CA GLN A 40 -10.66 19.68 11.60
C GLN A 40 -11.88 20.15 10.78
N GLU A 41 -12.72 20.98 11.36
CA GLU A 41 -13.94 21.45 10.70
C GLU A 41 -13.68 22.20 9.39
N SER A 42 -12.57 22.93 9.31
CA SER A 42 -12.15 23.63 8.08
C SER A 42 -11.76 22.70 6.92
N GLU A 43 -11.43 21.44 7.24
CA GLU A 43 -10.98 20.42 6.26
C GLU A 43 -12.14 19.57 5.74
N LEU A 44 -13.34 19.73 6.30
CA LEU A 44 -14.51 18.99 5.89
C LEU A 44 -15.02 19.45 4.51
N PRO A 45 -15.59 18.52 3.70
CA PRO A 45 -16.32 18.89 2.50
C PRO A 45 -17.41 19.94 2.77
N ASP A 46 -17.68 20.83 1.80
CA ASP A 46 -18.60 21.94 2.02
C ASP A 46 -20.01 21.50 2.42
N TYR A 47 -20.49 20.36 1.91
CA TYR A 47 -21.79 19.82 2.29
C TYR A 47 -21.85 19.39 3.78
N GLU A 48 -20.73 18.96 4.39
CA GLU A 48 -20.69 18.58 5.81
C GLU A 48 -20.84 19.78 6.74
N LYS A 49 -20.46 20.98 6.31
CA LYS A 49 -20.51 22.21 7.11
C LYS A 49 -21.93 22.74 7.34
N ASP A 50 -22.89 22.35 6.50
CA ASP A 50 -24.29 22.76 6.58
C ASP A 50 -25.24 21.58 6.34
N LEU A 51 -24.94 20.45 6.99
CA LEU A 51 -25.67 19.19 6.83
C LEU A 51 -26.90 19.15 7.76
N ASP A 52 -28.03 18.70 7.25
CA ASP A 52 -29.27 18.48 8.03
C ASP A 52 -29.23 17.14 8.77
N HIS A 53 -28.46 17.06 9.84
CA HIS A 53 -28.36 15.87 10.68
C HIS A 53 -29.70 15.46 11.29
N LYS A 54 -30.51 16.43 11.71
CA LYS A 54 -31.85 16.18 12.22
C LYS A 54 -32.75 15.50 11.18
N GLY A 55 -32.76 16.04 9.96
CA GLY A 55 -33.59 15.49 8.89
C GLY A 55 -33.10 14.13 8.41
N LEU A 56 -31.79 13.90 8.39
CA LEU A 56 -31.19 12.60 8.05
C LEU A 56 -31.56 11.52 9.08
N LEU A 57 -31.48 11.84 10.38
CA LEU A 57 -31.81 10.88 11.43
C LEU A 57 -33.30 10.59 11.50
N THR A 58 -34.15 11.62 11.36
CA THR A 58 -35.61 11.46 11.32
C THR A 58 -36.06 10.61 10.13
N ALA A 59 -35.42 10.73 8.98
CA ALA A 59 -35.74 9.95 7.80
C ALA A 59 -35.38 8.44 7.93
N LEU A 60 -34.64 8.03 8.93
CA LEU A 60 -34.38 6.61 9.20
C LEU A 60 -35.65 5.83 9.60
N ASP A 61 -36.60 6.49 10.29
CA ASP A 61 -37.85 5.84 10.71
C ASP A 61 -38.64 5.34 9.51
N ASP A 62 -38.65 6.10 8.41
CA ASP A 62 -39.40 5.76 7.17
C ASP A 62 -38.75 4.59 6.39
N ARG A 63 -37.48 4.30 6.62
CA ARG A 63 -36.70 3.28 5.93
C ARG A 63 -35.86 2.39 6.86
N TYR A 64 -36.37 2.19 8.06
CA TYR A 64 -35.62 1.54 9.16
C TYR A 64 -35.00 0.19 8.78
N ASP A 65 -35.80 -0.76 8.25
CA ASP A 65 -35.30 -2.08 7.85
C ASP A 65 -34.32 -2.01 6.66
N GLU A 66 -34.51 -1.09 5.74
CA GLU A 66 -33.59 -0.84 4.64
C GLU A 66 -32.27 -0.28 5.15
N SER A 67 -32.33 0.66 6.08
CA SER A 67 -31.17 1.26 6.70
C SER A 67 -30.31 0.23 7.43
N ILE A 68 -30.93 -0.69 8.18
CA ILE A 68 -30.21 -1.78 8.86
C ILE A 68 -29.52 -2.68 7.83
N ARG A 69 -30.21 -3.12 6.76
CA ARG A 69 -29.61 -3.97 5.72
C ARG A 69 -28.48 -3.28 4.98
N THR A 70 -28.64 -2.00 4.64
CA THR A 70 -27.60 -1.20 4.00
C THR A 70 -26.41 -1.02 4.93
N GLY A 71 -26.65 -0.68 6.19
CA GLY A 71 -25.62 -0.54 7.22
C GLY A 71 -24.86 -1.84 7.47
N GLU A 72 -25.55 -2.97 7.54
CA GLU A 72 -24.95 -4.30 7.65
C GLU A 72 -24.05 -4.59 6.45
N HIS A 73 -24.55 -4.35 5.24
CA HIS A 73 -23.77 -4.55 4.02
C HIS A 73 -22.49 -3.70 4.02
N ILE A 74 -22.59 -2.43 4.37
CA ILE A 74 -21.42 -1.54 4.42
C ILE A 74 -20.48 -1.97 5.55
N TYR A 75 -21.01 -2.28 6.75
CA TYR A 75 -20.21 -2.74 7.87
C TYR A 75 -19.39 -3.98 7.51
N ASN A 76 -20.00 -4.98 6.92
CA ASN A 76 -19.36 -6.24 6.54
C ASN A 76 -18.28 -6.03 5.44
N ASN A 77 -18.46 -5.05 4.59
CA ASN A 77 -17.52 -4.78 3.48
C ASN A 77 -16.40 -3.80 3.83
N VAL A 78 -16.64 -2.86 4.75
CA VAL A 78 -15.72 -1.76 5.05
C VAL A 78 -15.16 -1.86 6.48
N CYS A 79 -16.04 -2.03 7.47
CA CYS A 79 -15.68 -1.88 8.89
C CYS A 79 -15.20 -3.19 9.52
N PHE A 80 -15.81 -4.31 9.12
CA PHE A 80 -15.60 -5.63 9.70
C PHE A 80 -14.14 -6.09 9.67
N ASN A 81 -13.39 -5.75 8.62
CA ASN A 81 -11.99 -6.15 8.49
C ASN A 81 -11.14 -5.66 9.68
N CYS A 82 -11.43 -4.48 10.21
CA CYS A 82 -10.72 -3.92 11.36
C CYS A 82 -11.41 -4.23 12.69
N HIS A 83 -12.73 -4.06 12.75
CA HIS A 83 -13.52 -4.14 13.99
C HIS A 83 -13.98 -5.55 14.33
N GLY A 84 -14.28 -6.39 13.34
CA GLY A 84 -14.81 -7.75 13.55
C GLY A 84 -16.25 -7.80 14.05
N ASN A 85 -16.61 -8.89 14.71
CA ASN A 85 -17.85 -9.12 15.46
C ASN A 85 -17.55 -9.99 16.70
N PRO A 86 -18.53 -10.31 17.56
CA PRO A 86 -18.29 -11.14 18.75
C PRO A 86 -17.71 -12.52 18.46
N ASP A 87 -18.03 -13.10 17.30
CA ASP A 87 -17.60 -14.45 16.91
C ASP A 87 -16.26 -14.43 16.19
N GLN A 88 -15.89 -13.28 15.59
CA GLN A 88 -14.68 -13.13 14.79
C GLN A 88 -14.05 -11.76 15.01
N LEU A 89 -12.90 -11.73 15.66
CA LEU A 89 -12.14 -10.51 15.84
C LEU A 89 -11.61 -9.97 14.51
N GLY A 90 -11.63 -8.65 14.36
CA GLY A 90 -11.01 -7.97 13.22
C GLY A 90 -9.50 -8.14 13.18
N SER A 91 -8.91 -7.70 12.08
CA SER A 91 -7.46 -7.78 11.86
C SER A 91 -6.66 -6.82 12.76
N ILE A 92 -7.32 -5.83 13.36
CA ILE A 92 -6.70 -4.87 14.29
C ILE A 92 -7.22 -5.16 15.72
N PRO A 93 -6.47 -5.86 16.55
CA PRO A 93 -6.91 -6.25 17.90
C PRO A 93 -7.26 -5.09 18.83
N THR A 94 -6.74 -3.90 18.53
CA THR A 94 -6.98 -2.65 19.28
C THR A 94 -8.08 -1.79 18.65
N ALA A 95 -8.72 -2.24 17.57
CA ALA A 95 -9.89 -1.56 17.02
C ALA A 95 -11.06 -1.67 18.01
N PHE A 96 -11.87 -0.62 18.04
CA PHE A 96 -13.02 -0.53 18.92
C PHE A 96 -13.99 -1.68 18.68
N LYS A 97 -14.37 -2.38 19.74
CA LYS A 97 -15.30 -3.52 19.72
C LYS A 97 -16.67 -3.03 20.20
N PHE A 98 -17.59 -2.87 19.28
CA PHE A 98 -18.92 -2.28 19.58
C PHE A 98 -19.74 -3.08 20.60
N TRP A 99 -19.44 -4.36 20.80
CA TRP A 99 -20.16 -5.25 21.73
C TRP A 99 -19.59 -5.26 23.16
N GLU A 100 -18.44 -4.60 23.43
CA GLU A 100 -17.80 -4.64 24.76
C GLU A 100 -17.11 -3.32 25.18
N ASP A 101 -16.65 -2.48 24.23
CA ASP A 101 -15.90 -1.27 24.55
C ASP A 101 -16.82 -0.08 24.87
N THR A 102 -16.28 0.91 25.58
CA THR A 102 -16.98 2.14 25.94
C THR A 102 -16.55 3.29 25.01
N PHE A 103 -17.54 4.02 24.45
CA PHE A 103 -17.27 5.18 23.61
C PHE A 103 -16.58 6.32 24.39
N ASN A 104 -15.51 6.87 23.82
CA ASN A 104 -14.75 7.97 24.43
C ASN A 104 -15.26 9.36 24.03
N LEU A 105 -15.96 9.47 22.89
CA LEU A 105 -16.37 10.76 22.31
C LEU A 105 -17.88 10.94 22.23
N GLY A 106 -18.64 10.16 23.00
CA GLY A 106 -20.10 10.12 22.96
C GLY A 106 -20.64 8.89 22.27
N LYS A 107 -21.75 8.36 22.79
CA LYS A 107 -22.40 7.15 22.30
C LYS A 107 -23.67 7.43 21.49
N ASP A 108 -24.03 8.70 21.36
CA ASP A 108 -25.17 9.13 20.56
C ASP A 108 -24.86 9.05 19.05
N PRO A 109 -25.88 8.92 18.19
CA PRO A 109 -25.67 8.78 16.74
C PRO A 109 -24.86 9.89 16.10
N TYR A 110 -25.01 11.12 16.53
CA TYR A 110 -24.27 12.27 15.98
C TYR A 110 -22.79 12.22 16.38
N SER A 111 -22.47 11.85 17.59
CA SER A 111 -21.09 11.67 18.05
C SER A 111 -20.40 10.56 17.27
N ILE A 112 -21.08 9.43 17.02
CA ILE A 112 -20.54 8.34 16.19
C ILE A 112 -20.38 8.81 14.74
N TYR A 113 -21.32 9.58 14.21
CA TYR A 113 -21.22 10.20 12.88
C TYR A 113 -19.97 11.08 12.75
N GLN A 114 -19.67 11.90 13.77
CA GLN A 114 -18.46 12.74 13.79
C GLN A 114 -17.19 11.89 13.75
N VAL A 115 -17.15 10.76 14.46
CA VAL A 115 -16.02 9.83 14.41
C VAL A 115 -15.86 9.22 13.01
N LEU A 116 -16.95 8.79 12.37
CA LEU A 116 -16.92 8.28 11.00
C LEU A 116 -16.46 9.35 10.00
N THR A 117 -16.92 10.57 10.16
CA THR A 117 -16.63 11.66 9.23
C THR A 117 -15.22 12.19 9.39
N ARG A 118 -14.76 12.37 10.63
CA ARG A 118 -13.53 13.08 10.95
C ARG A 118 -12.37 12.16 11.34
N GLY A 119 -12.64 10.87 11.56
CA GLY A 119 -11.66 9.92 12.06
C GLY A 119 -11.23 10.18 13.49
N TYR A 120 -10.71 9.17 14.17
CA TYR A 120 -10.22 9.28 15.56
C TYR A 120 -9.11 8.27 15.83
N GLY A 121 -7.99 8.72 16.36
CA GLY A 121 -6.85 7.86 16.65
C GLY A 121 -6.35 7.14 15.40
N SER A 122 -6.41 5.82 15.39
CA SER A 122 -6.04 4.98 14.25
C SER A 122 -7.17 4.77 13.23
N MET A 123 -8.39 5.21 13.54
CA MET A 123 -9.52 5.08 12.63
C MET A 123 -9.51 6.20 11.60
N PRO A 124 -9.35 5.89 10.30
CA PRO A 124 -9.34 6.91 9.26
C PRO A 124 -10.73 7.53 9.07
N PRO A 125 -10.80 8.80 8.61
CA PRO A 125 -12.04 9.41 8.14
C PRO A 125 -12.68 8.60 7.02
N GLN A 126 -13.98 8.31 7.11
CA GLN A 126 -14.73 7.57 6.09
C GLN A 126 -15.29 8.55 5.05
N VAL A 127 -14.39 9.20 4.31
CA VAL A 127 -14.72 10.26 3.35
C VAL A 127 -15.44 9.78 2.11
N HIS A 128 -15.38 8.48 1.82
CA HIS A 128 -16.04 7.85 0.69
C HIS A 128 -17.50 7.49 0.96
N LEU A 129 -17.92 7.50 2.22
CA LEU A 129 -19.30 7.23 2.61
C LEU A 129 -20.11 8.52 2.63
N THR A 130 -21.30 8.47 2.06
CA THR A 130 -22.25 9.58 2.12
C THR A 130 -22.84 9.74 3.53
N PRO A 131 -23.42 10.89 3.86
CA PRO A 131 -24.09 11.09 5.16
C PRO A 131 -25.19 10.05 5.44
N VAL A 132 -25.95 9.67 4.44
CA VAL A 132 -26.99 8.63 4.55
C VAL A 132 -26.37 7.29 4.92
N GLU A 133 -25.33 6.85 4.20
CA GLU A 133 -24.63 5.59 4.47
C GLU A 133 -23.97 5.55 5.85
N LYS A 134 -23.44 6.66 6.33
CA LYS A 134 -22.89 6.76 7.69
C LYS A 134 -23.97 6.53 8.76
N TYR A 135 -25.16 7.12 8.58
CA TYR A 135 -26.28 6.86 9.48
C TYR A 135 -26.84 5.45 9.36
N ASP A 136 -26.80 4.84 8.19
CA ASP A 136 -27.19 3.43 8.00
C ASP A 136 -26.27 2.49 8.80
N ILE A 137 -24.96 2.72 8.74
CA ILE A 137 -23.99 1.98 9.57
C ILE A 137 -24.28 2.18 11.06
N ILE A 138 -24.53 3.41 11.50
CA ILE A 138 -24.81 3.70 12.90
C ILE A 138 -26.08 2.98 13.36
N ASN A 139 -27.11 2.97 12.53
CA ASN A 139 -28.35 2.26 12.83
C ASN A 139 -28.12 0.74 12.94
N TYR A 140 -27.36 0.15 12.04
CA TYR A 140 -26.94 -1.25 12.13
C TYR A 140 -26.15 -1.54 13.42
N LEU A 141 -25.15 -0.71 13.75
CA LEU A 141 -24.38 -0.89 14.99
C LEU A 141 -25.23 -0.82 16.25
N ARG A 142 -26.19 0.09 16.28
CA ARG A 142 -27.15 0.23 17.39
C ARG A 142 -27.96 -1.04 17.58
N GLU A 143 -28.52 -1.59 16.52
CA GLU A 143 -29.37 -2.79 16.60
C GLU A 143 -28.56 -4.09 16.77
N ALA A 144 -27.47 -4.26 16.02
CA ALA A 144 -26.71 -5.51 16.02
C ALA A 144 -25.83 -5.71 17.26
N TYR A 145 -25.33 -4.61 17.82
CA TYR A 145 -24.34 -4.68 18.89
C TYR A 145 -24.73 -3.92 20.15
N LEU A 146 -25.15 -2.64 20.05
CA LEU A 146 -25.29 -1.82 21.24
C LEU A 146 -26.55 -2.22 22.06
N LYS A 147 -27.66 -2.47 21.41
CA LYS A 147 -28.94 -2.71 22.07
C LYS A 147 -28.95 -3.93 22.99
N GLU A 148 -28.43 -5.06 22.50
CA GLU A 148 -28.47 -6.32 23.24
C GLU A 148 -27.13 -6.69 23.88
N LYS A 149 -26.00 -6.43 23.20
CA LYS A 149 -24.69 -6.91 23.64
C LYS A 149 -23.91 -5.90 24.46
N ASN A 150 -24.17 -4.62 24.27
CA ASN A 150 -23.53 -3.52 25.02
C ASN A 150 -24.54 -2.43 25.42
N PRO A 151 -25.61 -2.79 26.18
CA PRO A 151 -26.71 -1.87 26.46
C PRO A 151 -26.30 -0.61 27.23
N GLY A 152 -25.18 -0.64 27.95
CA GLY A 152 -24.62 0.54 28.59
C GLY A 152 -24.18 1.63 27.61
N GLN A 153 -23.93 1.27 26.35
CA GLN A 153 -23.55 2.17 25.27
C GLN A 153 -24.69 2.45 24.29
N PHE A 154 -25.86 1.85 24.48
CA PHE A 154 -27.05 2.16 23.68
C PHE A 154 -27.60 3.53 24.07
N PHE A 155 -27.91 4.35 23.08
CA PHE A 155 -28.47 5.68 23.27
C PHE A 155 -29.87 5.74 22.66
N GLU A 156 -30.88 6.13 23.45
CA GLU A 156 -32.26 6.32 22.98
C GLU A 156 -32.38 7.64 22.20
N ILE A 157 -32.97 7.56 21.02
CA ILE A 157 -33.25 8.73 20.17
C ILE A 157 -34.64 9.22 20.52
N ASP A 158 -34.73 10.33 21.23
CA ASP A 158 -36.01 10.97 21.58
C ASP A 158 -36.18 12.32 20.85
N SER A 159 -37.34 12.91 21.01
CA SER A 159 -37.66 14.20 20.38
C SER A 159 -36.80 15.37 20.92
N THR A 160 -36.30 15.26 22.13
CA THR A 160 -35.41 16.25 22.73
C THR A 160 -34.03 16.20 22.10
N TYR A 161 -33.49 15.00 21.93
CA TYR A 161 -32.25 14.79 21.23
C TYR A 161 -32.30 15.27 19.77
N LEU A 162 -33.36 14.87 19.04
CA LEU A 162 -33.57 15.31 17.64
C LEU A 162 -33.68 16.83 17.52
N ALA A 163 -34.32 17.49 18.51
CA ALA A 163 -34.44 18.93 18.49
C ALA A 163 -33.09 19.66 18.70
N GLY A 164 -32.13 19.01 19.37
CA GLY A 164 -30.78 19.53 19.62
C GLY A 164 -29.79 19.35 18.49
N LEU A 165 -30.12 18.56 17.46
CA LEU A 165 -29.22 18.28 16.35
C LEU A 165 -29.12 19.44 15.35
N PRO A 166 -27.95 19.61 14.70
CA PRO A 166 -27.85 20.58 13.59
C PRO A 166 -28.86 20.27 12.49
N SER A 167 -29.58 21.30 12.07
CA SER A 167 -30.49 21.27 10.94
C SER A 167 -29.97 22.21 9.88
N GLY A 168 -29.28 21.66 8.88
CA GLY A 168 -28.70 22.39 7.78
C GLY A 168 -29.62 22.45 6.56
N SER A 169 -29.14 23.07 5.49
CA SER A 169 -29.89 23.24 4.25
C SER A 169 -29.75 22.08 3.25
N ASN A 170 -28.84 21.11 3.51
CA ASN A 170 -28.59 19.99 2.61
C ASN A 170 -28.52 18.65 3.33
N LYS A 171 -28.70 17.55 2.59
CA LYS A 171 -28.58 16.16 3.07
C LYS A 171 -27.31 15.46 2.59
N GLY A 172 -26.40 16.21 1.98
CA GLY A 172 -25.21 15.65 1.34
C GLY A 172 -25.51 14.93 0.01
N PRO A 173 -24.49 14.34 -0.62
CA PRO A 173 -24.65 13.58 -1.84
C PRO A 173 -25.51 12.32 -1.61
N ALA A 174 -26.26 11.91 -2.62
CA ALA A 174 -26.99 10.64 -2.59
C ALA A 174 -26.02 9.45 -2.61
N PRO A 175 -26.36 8.34 -1.93
CA PRO A 175 -25.59 7.10 -2.03
C PRO A 175 -25.41 6.66 -3.48
N LYS A 176 -24.20 6.30 -3.84
CA LYS A 176 -23.87 5.69 -5.12
C LYS A 176 -23.08 4.43 -4.86
N GLU A 177 -23.31 3.42 -5.67
CA GLU A 177 -22.40 2.28 -5.65
C GLU A 177 -21.01 2.75 -6.09
N PHE A 178 -20.11 2.88 -5.14
CA PHE A 178 -18.76 3.40 -5.37
C PHE A 178 -17.80 2.27 -5.72
N LYS A 179 -17.61 2.07 -7.03
CA LYS A 179 -16.65 1.09 -7.58
C LYS A 179 -15.68 1.77 -8.55
N PRO A 180 -14.86 2.73 -8.08
CA PRO A 180 -14.01 3.53 -8.97
C PRO A 180 -13.00 2.67 -9.74
N TRP A 181 -12.54 1.57 -9.15
CA TRP A 181 -11.66 0.59 -9.80
C TRP A 181 -12.33 -0.13 -10.98
N ALA A 182 -13.65 -0.34 -10.96
CA ALA A 182 -14.38 -0.96 -12.06
C ALA A 182 -14.55 -0.03 -13.26
N GLU A 183 -14.49 1.27 -13.04
CA GLU A 183 -14.62 2.29 -14.08
C GLU A 183 -13.27 2.74 -14.68
N MET A 184 -12.17 2.38 -14.03
CA MET A 184 -10.82 2.76 -14.46
C MET A 184 -10.41 2.01 -15.73
N ASP A 185 -9.82 2.72 -16.67
CA ASP A 185 -9.19 2.11 -17.85
C ASP A 185 -7.78 1.64 -17.52
N TYR A 186 -7.59 0.34 -17.33
CA TYR A 186 -6.28 -0.28 -17.06
C TYR A 186 -5.46 -0.59 -18.32
N GLY A 187 -5.93 -0.24 -19.51
CA GLY A 187 -5.40 -0.77 -20.76
C GLY A 187 -6.03 -2.12 -21.10
N ASN A 188 -5.47 -2.84 -22.04
CA ASN A 188 -6.07 -4.10 -22.55
C ASN A 188 -5.74 -5.34 -21.72
N PHE A 189 -4.96 -5.18 -20.67
CA PHE A 189 -4.64 -6.24 -19.72
C PHE A 189 -4.62 -5.70 -18.29
N LEU A 190 -4.77 -6.61 -17.33
CA LEU A 190 -4.52 -6.34 -15.92
C LEU A 190 -3.84 -7.56 -15.30
N ILE A 191 -2.70 -7.34 -14.65
CA ILE A 191 -1.96 -8.39 -13.95
C ILE A 191 -2.41 -8.40 -12.49
N ASN A 192 -2.82 -9.57 -12.00
CA ASN A 192 -3.22 -9.76 -10.60
C ASN A 192 -3.19 -11.27 -10.25
N THR A 193 -3.39 -11.60 -8.98
CA THR A 193 -3.78 -12.95 -8.57
C THR A 193 -5.28 -13.11 -8.77
N TYR A 194 -5.72 -14.09 -9.55
CA TYR A 194 -7.12 -14.35 -9.85
C TYR A 194 -7.53 -15.76 -9.46
N GLU A 195 -8.75 -15.90 -8.98
CA GLU A 195 -9.42 -17.18 -8.85
C GLU A 195 -10.42 -17.37 -10.01
N LEU A 196 -10.22 -18.39 -10.84
CA LEU A 196 -11.14 -18.68 -11.95
C LEU A 196 -12.33 -19.48 -11.42
N VAL A 197 -13.51 -18.94 -11.61
CA VAL A 197 -14.77 -19.60 -11.23
C VAL A 197 -15.81 -19.43 -12.32
N GLY A 198 -16.67 -20.44 -12.48
CA GLY A 198 -17.81 -20.37 -13.41
C GLY A 198 -19.04 -19.70 -12.77
N LYS A 199 -20.03 -19.37 -13.60
CA LYS A 199 -21.32 -18.86 -13.18
C LYS A 199 -22.00 -19.84 -12.22
N GLY A 200 -22.49 -19.33 -11.07
CA GLY A 200 -23.12 -20.15 -10.05
C GLY A 200 -22.13 -20.81 -9.08
N ALA A 201 -20.85 -20.45 -9.14
CA ALA A 201 -19.93 -20.81 -8.08
C ALA A 201 -20.47 -20.33 -6.72
N PRO A 202 -20.30 -21.13 -5.64
CA PRO A 202 -20.76 -20.74 -4.32
C PRO A 202 -20.18 -19.38 -3.92
N GLU A 203 -20.95 -18.60 -3.18
CA GLU A 203 -20.44 -17.40 -2.55
C GLU A 203 -19.21 -17.74 -1.69
N ARG A 204 -18.28 -16.80 -1.57
CA ARG A 204 -17.15 -17.00 -0.69
C ARG A 204 -17.66 -17.13 0.74
N GLU A 205 -17.36 -18.24 1.39
CA GLU A 205 -17.38 -18.25 2.84
C GLU A 205 -16.34 -17.22 3.31
N GLN A 206 -16.80 -16.20 4.02
CA GLN A 206 -15.88 -15.30 4.70
C GLN A 206 -15.04 -16.15 5.64
N SER A 207 -13.72 -16.13 5.46
CA SER A 207 -12.84 -16.89 6.34
C SER A 207 -13.05 -16.41 7.77
N LYS A 208 -13.61 -17.26 8.62
CA LYS A 208 -13.85 -16.97 10.03
C LYS A 208 -12.49 -16.85 10.74
N GLY A 209 -11.93 -15.64 10.79
CA GLY A 209 -10.72 -15.30 11.54
C GLY A 209 -9.38 -15.71 10.89
N PRO A 210 -8.26 -15.48 11.57
CA PRO A 210 -6.94 -15.92 11.15
C PRO A 210 -6.75 -17.41 11.39
N SER A 211 -7.63 -18.23 10.80
CA SER A 211 -7.53 -19.69 10.91
C SER A 211 -6.41 -20.20 10.02
N PRO A 212 -5.51 -21.06 10.54
CA PRO A 212 -4.59 -21.80 9.68
C PRO A 212 -5.29 -22.66 8.62
N LEU A 213 -6.55 -23.01 8.86
CA LEU A 213 -7.39 -23.86 8.00
C LEU A 213 -7.96 -23.14 6.76
N ALA A 214 -7.92 -21.82 6.67
CA ALA A 214 -8.42 -21.09 5.50
C ALA A 214 -7.64 -21.41 4.20
N ASP A 215 -6.39 -21.88 4.31
CA ASP A 215 -5.58 -22.28 3.15
C ASP A 215 -5.94 -23.70 2.64
N GLU A 216 -6.41 -24.59 3.51
CA GLU A 216 -6.77 -25.97 3.11
C GLU A 216 -7.99 -26.00 2.17
N ASN A 217 -8.92 -25.07 2.36
CA ASN A 217 -10.10 -24.94 1.48
C ASN A 217 -9.78 -24.43 0.08
N LEU A 218 -8.56 -23.92 -0.15
CA LEU A 218 -8.10 -23.34 -1.42
C LEU A 218 -7.17 -24.28 -2.21
N ILE A 219 -6.89 -25.49 -1.71
CA ILE A 219 -5.95 -26.44 -2.35
C ILE A 219 -6.36 -26.76 -3.77
N ASP A 220 -7.66 -26.95 -4.01
CA ASP A 220 -8.22 -27.31 -5.33
C ASP A 220 -8.71 -26.09 -6.13
N ALA A 221 -8.58 -24.88 -5.60
CA ALA A 221 -9.01 -23.66 -6.28
C ALA A 221 -8.12 -23.35 -7.50
N ASN A 222 -8.73 -22.95 -8.60
CA ASN A 222 -8.03 -22.63 -9.83
C ASN A 222 -7.47 -21.19 -9.80
N PHE A 223 -6.34 -21.00 -9.12
CA PHE A 223 -5.65 -19.72 -9.08
C PHE A 223 -4.68 -19.55 -10.26
N ALA A 224 -4.72 -18.37 -10.86
CA ALA A 224 -3.60 -17.79 -11.60
C ALA A 224 -2.89 -16.80 -10.67
N TYR A 225 -1.84 -17.25 -9.97
CA TYR A 225 -1.17 -16.42 -8.95
C TYR A 225 -0.49 -15.19 -9.55
N LYS A 226 0.02 -15.30 -10.77
CA LYS A 226 0.55 -14.21 -11.58
C LYS A 226 -0.22 -14.17 -12.90
N GLY A 227 -1.52 -13.93 -12.79
CA GLY A 227 -2.45 -13.96 -13.92
C GLY A 227 -2.42 -12.67 -14.72
N ILE A 228 -2.26 -12.78 -16.03
CA ILE A 228 -2.43 -11.70 -17.01
C ILE A 228 -3.80 -11.90 -17.64
N ALA A 229 -4.79 -11.13 -17.20
CA ALA A 229 -6.09 -11.11 -17.84
C ALA A 229 -6.05 -10.18 -19.04
N VAL A 230 -6.38 -10.70 -20.22
CA VAL A 230 -6.36 -9.96 -21.48
C VAL A 230 -7.78 -9.87 -22.03
N ARG A 231 -8.23 -8.65 -22.37
CA ARG A 231 -9.47 -8.42 -23.10
C ARG A 231 -9.33 -8.91 -24.54
N VAL A 232 -10.27 -9.69 -25.04
CA VAL A 232 -10.24 -10.28 -26.38
C VAL A 232 -11.39 -9.84 -27.30
N ASP A 233 -12.35 -9.10 -26.77
CA ASP A 233 -13.35 -8.39 -27.56
C ASP A 233 -12.87 -6.98 -27.94
N GLN A 234 -13.47 -6.38 -28.96
CA GLN A 234 -13.17 -5.03 -29.40
C GLN A 234 -14.00 -3.99 -28.62
N GLY A 235 -13.44 -2.82 -28.39
CA GLY A 235 -14.14 -1.70 -27.78
C GLY A 235 -13.22 -0.81 -26.93
N VAL A 236 -13.76 0.35 -26.52
CA VAL A 236 -13.07 1.34 -25.68
C VAL A 236 -13.11 0.96 -24.19
N GLY A 237 -12.26 1.59 -23.37
CA GLY A 237 -12.32 1.50 -21.90
C GLY A 237 -11.51 0.36 -21.29
N GLY A 238 -10.64 -0.29 -22.04
CA GLY A 238 -9.70 -1.27 -21.51
C GLY A 238 -10.34 -2.58 -21.03
N VAL A 239 -9.56 -3.34 -20.22
CA VAL A 239 -9.93 -4.68 -19.75
C VAL A 239 -11.17 -4.68 -18.87
N ALA A 240 -11.36 -3.65 -18.04
CA ALA A 240 -12.51 -3.56 -17.14
C ALA A 240 -13.86 -3.44 -17.89
N ALA A 241 -13.86 -2.76 -19.06
CA ALA A 241 -15.05 -2.53 -19.89
C ALA A 241 -15.30 -3.62 -20.93
N GLY A 242 -14.49 -4.69 -20.95
CA GLY A 242 -14.64 -5.80 -21.89
C GLY A 242 -15.87 -6.66 -21.62
N LYS A 243 -16.16 -7.55 -22.57
CA LYS A 243 -17.18 -8.60 -22.47
C LYS A 243 -16.63 -10.00 -22.68
N ALA A 244 -15.35 -10.12 -23.06
CA ALA A 244 -14.67 -11.38 -23.26
C ALA A 244 -13.19 -11.27 -22.86
N TRP A 245 -12.70 -12.29 -22.17
CA TRP A 245 -11.33 -12.28 -21.62
C TRP A 245 -10.69 -13.66 -21.70
N MET A 246 -9.35 -13.67 -21.74
CA MET A 246 -8.53 -14.84 -21.55
C MET A 246 -7.47 -14.57 -20.47
N MET A 247 -7.18 -15.58 -19.65
CA MET A 247 -6.24 -15.50 -18.54
C MET A 247 -4.99 -16.32 -18.83
N PHE A 248 -3.81 -15.66 -18.81
CA PHE A 248 -2.51 -16.30 -18.89
C PHE A 248 -1.80 -16.27 -17.55
N ASP A 249 -1.38 -17.42 -17.07
CA ASP A 249 -0.58 -17.56 -15.84
C ASP A 249 0.89 -17.64 -16.22
N HIS A 250 1.65 -16.57 -15.96
CA HIS A 250 3.03 -16.47 -16.42
C HIS A 250 4.05 -17.22 -15.55
N ASP A 251 3.67 -17.78 -14.40
CA ASP A 251 4.51 -18.73 -13.66
C ASP A 251 4.50 -20.11 -14.32
N LEU A 252 3.38 -20.49 -14.93
CA LEU A 252 3.15 -21.81 -15.50
C LEU A 252 3.14 -21.83 -17.04
N MET A 253 3.23 -20.66 -17.70
CA MET A 253 3.05 -20.53 -19.15
C MET A 253 1.77 -21.23 -19.63
N ARG A 254 0.67 -21.12 -18.87
CA ARG A 254 -0.62 -21.73 -19.21
C ARG A 254 -1.67 -20.68 -19.49
N VAL A 255 -2.58 -20.95 -20.40
CA VAL A 255 -3.87 -20.26 -20.43
C VAL A 255 -4.74 -20.91 -19.36
N ALA A 256 -5.05 -20.16 -18.32
CA ALA A 256 -5.84 -20.67 -17.19
C ALA A 256 -7.31 -20.88 -17.55
N GLY A 257 -7.88 -19.99 -18.39
CA GLY A 257 -9.23 -20.11 -18.89
C GLY A 257 -9.66 -18.92 -19.73
N ALA A 258 -10.92 -18.96 -20.19
CA ALA A 258 -11.56 -17.87 -20.93
C ALA A 258 -13.03 -17.73 -20.51
N TRP A 259 -13.50 -16.50 -20.40
CA TRP A 259 -14.88 -16.22 -19.98
C TRP A 259 -15.48 -15.05 -20.72
N THR A 260 -16.81 -14.96 -20.70
CA THR A 260 -17.60 -13.86 -21.22
C THR A 260 -18.64 -13.41 -20.21
N GLY A 261 -19.02 -12.15 -20.22
CA GLY A 261 -20.06 -11.62 -19.32
C GLY A 261 -20.22 -10.11 -19.39
N GLU A 262 -21.11 -9.59 -18.59
CA GLU A 262 -21.33 -8.14 -18.44
C GLU A 262 -20.39 -7.50 -17.39
N GLY A 263 -19.49 -8.29 -16.79
CA GLY A 263 -18.47 -7.83 -15.84
C GLY A 263 -17.17 -8.62 -15.98
N PHE A 264 -16.06 -7.96 -15.73
CA PHE A 264 -14.72 -8.53 -15.79
C PHE A 264 -14.45 -9.47 -14.63
N ILE A 265 -14.46 -8.93 -13.43
CA ILE A 265 -14.22 -9.60 -12.14
C ILE A 265 -15.15 -9.04 -11.07
N ASP A 266 -15.19 -9.66 -9.91
CA ASP A 266 -16.01 -9.20 -8.79
C ASP A 266 -15.45 -7.99 -8.02
N TRP A 267 -14.25 -7.52 -8.37
CA TRP A 267 -13.54 -6.39 -7.78
C TRP A 267 -13.37 -6.49 -6.26
N GLU A 268 -13.26 -7.70 -5.74
CA GLU A 268 -13.03 -7.94 -4.33
C GLU A 268 -11.57 -8.30 -4.07
N ALA A 269 -10.85 -7.49 -3.33
CA ALA A 269 -9.50 -7.72 -2.82
C ALA A 269 -9.01 -6.51 -2.02
N ILE A 270 -7.88 -6.66 -1.33
CA ILE A 270 -7.21 -5.58 -0.61
C ILE A 270 -6.93 -4.35 -1.50
N LEU A 271 -6.59 -4.57 -2.78
CA LEU A 271 -6.28 -3.50 -3.73
C LEU A 271 -7.51 -2.68 -4.13
N PHE A 272 -8.66 -3.31 -4.18
CA PHE A 272 -9.92 -2.71 -4.62
C PHE A 272 -10.75 -2.22 -3.43
N ASN A 273 -11.53 -3.06 -2.83
CA ASN A 273 -12.45 -2.71 -1.76
C ASN A 273 -11.90 -2.94 -0.34
N GLY A 274 -10.60 -3.26 -0.20
CA GLY A 274 -9.94 -3.45 1.09
C GLY A 274 -10.20 -4.80 1.75
N LYS A 275 -10.94 -5.72 1.14
CA LYS A 275 -11.19 -7.05 1.70
C LYS A 275 -9.90 -7.86 1.80
N HIS A 276 -9.66 -8.41 2.99
CA HIS A 276 -8.51 -9.26 3.28
C HIS A 276 -8.78 -10.72 2.91
N ASN A 277 -7.71 -11.49 2.63
CA ASN A 277 -7.73 -12.93 2.33
C ASN A 277 -8.66 -13.30 1.16
N ILE A 278 -8.86 -12.41 0.23
CA ILE A 278 -9.69 -12.57 -0.94
C ILE A 278 -8.89 -12.12 -2.17
N SER A 279 -8.90 -12.92 -3.22
CA SER A 279 -8.44 -12.55 -4.55
C SER A 279 -9.63 -12.35 -5.48
N PRO A 280 -9.58 -11.45 -6.46
CA PRO A 280 -10.69 -11.24 -7.38
C PRO A 280 -11.04 -12.50 -8.16
N ARG A 281 -12.33 -12.75 -8.35
CA ARG A 281 -12.90 -13.88 -9.09
C ARG A 281 -13.39 -13.44 -10.47
N THR A 282 -13.25 -14.32 -11.46
CA THR A 282 -13.92 -14.14 -12.75
C THR A 282 -15.43 -14.10 -12.60
N VAL A 283 -16.11 -13.26 -13.41
CA VAL A 283 -17.56 -13.09 -13.40
C VAL A 283 -18.14 -13.44 -14.76
N GLY A 284 -19.23 -14.18 -14.79
CA GLY A 284 -19.92 -14.58 -16.03
C GLY A 284 -19.74 -16.02 -16.41
N ASN A 285 -19.75 -16.30 -17.73
CA ASN A 285 -19.70 -17.67 -18.25
C ASN A 285 -18.25 -18.08 -18.53
N LEU A 286 -17.75 -19.05 -17.78
CA LEU A 286 -16.46 -19.69 -18.03
C LEU A 286 -16.65 -20.74 -19.15
N HIS A 287 -15.97 -20.57 -20.29
CA HIS A 287 -16.12 -21.41 -21.47
C HIS A 287 -15.18 -22.62 -21.45
N PHE A 288 -13.98 -22.43 -20.94
CA PHE A 288 -13.03 -23.48 -20.63
C PHE A 288 -12.06 -23.04 -19.55
N GLU A 289 -11.48 -24.01 -18.88
CA GLU A 289 -10.42 -23.79 -17.90
C GLU A 289 -9.39 -24.92 -17.96
N ASN A 290 -8.17 -24.61 -17.55
CA ASN A 290 -7.09 -25.56 -17.35
C ASN A 290 -6.71 -25.60 -15.85
N PRO A 291 -6.34 -26.76 -15.32
CA PRO A 291 -5.91 -26.90 -13.93
C PRO A 291 -4.59 -26.15 -13.68
N VAL A 292 -4.27 -25.90 -12.41
CA VAL A 292 -3.01 -25.30 -11.97
C VAL A 292 -1.85 -26.29 -12.23
N ALA A 293 -1.34 -26.28 -13.44
CA ALA A 293 -0.27 -27.16 -13.91
C ALA A 293 0.49 -26.52 -15.09
N PRO A 294 1.73 -26.97 -15.42
CA PRO A 294 2.50 -26.43 -16.53
C PRO A 294 1.72 -26.45 -17.84
N GLY A 295 1.71 -25.34 -18.56
CA GLY A 295 1.08 -25.22 -19.88
C GLY A 295 1.89 -25.95 -20.98
N TRP A 296 3.21 -26.04 -20.79
CA TRP A 296 4.12 -26.74 -21.69
C TRP A 296 4.78 -27.91 -20.99
N ALA A 297 5.01 -29.00 -21.73
CA ALA A 297 5.83 -30.09 -21.23
C ALA A 297 7.31 -29.69 -21.14
N ASN A 298 8.03 -30.30 -20.21
CA ASN A 298 9.46 -30.05 -20.04
C ASN A 298 10.21 -30.45 -21.31
N PRO A 299 10.93 -29.53 -21.97
CA PRO A 299 11.68 -29.81 -23.21
C PRO A 299 12.74 -30.90 -23.07
N ALA A 300 13.21 -31.15 -21.84
CA ALA A 300 14.24 -32.18 -21.60
C ALA A 300 13.69 -33.61 -21.68
N ASN A 301 12.41 -33.83 -21.26
CA ASN A 301 11.84 -35.17 -21.12
C ASN A 301 10.44 -35.35 -21.73
N GLY A 302 9.81 -34.26 -22.23
CA GLY A 302 8.47 -34.30 -22.83
C GLY A 302 7.31 -34.50 -21.85
N LYS A 303 7.53 -34.38 -20.53
CA LYS A 303 6.54 -34.61 -19.48
C LYS A 303 6.01 -33.29 -18.88
N PHE A 304 4.78 -33.34 -18.32
CA PHE A 304 4.12 -32.22 -17.66
C PHE A 304 4.22 -32.25 -16.11
N GLU A 305 5.10 -33.09 -15.59
CA GLU A 305 5.34 -33.16 -14.13
C GLU A 305 5.92 -31.84 -13.64
N ASP A 306 5.32 -31.29 -12.60
CA ASP A 306 5.69 -29.99 -12.06
C ASP A 306 6.81 -30.12 -11.01
N PRO A 307 8.02 -29.63 -11.29
CA PRO A 307 9.16 -29.72 -10.37
C PRO A 307 9.25 -28.57 -9.37
N ARG A 308 8.29 -27.62 -9.40
CA ARG A 308 8.37 -26.48 -8.51
C ARG A 308 8.35 -26.90 -7.04
N PHE A 309 8.88 -26.03 -6.20
CA PHE A 309 8.85 -26.18 -4.76
C PHE A 309 7.42 -26.43 -4.25
N GLN A 310 7.25 -27.42 -3.39
CA GLN A 310 6.00 -27.71 -2.72
C GLN A 310 6.00 -27.01 -1.37
N ALA A 311 5.08 -26.05 -1.18
CA ALA A 311 4.92 -25.32 0.06
C ALA A 311 4.34 -26.19 1.18
N ARG A 312 4.29 -25.67 2.40
CA ARG A 312 3.77 -26.37 3.59
C ARG A 312 2.31 -26.78 3.46
N ASP A 313 1.50 -26.04 2.68
CA ASP A 313 0.11 -26.36 2.34
C ASP A 313 -0.03 -27.30 1.14
N LYS A 314 1.05 -27.90 0.70
CA LYS A 314 1.15 -28.84 -0.44
C LYS A 314 0.89 -28.22 -1.82
N ARG A 315 0.52 -26.93 -1.91
CA ARG A 315 0.46 -26.22 -3.18
C ARG A 315 1.84 -25.88 -3.71
N LYS A 316 1.93 -25.64 -5.01
CA LYS A 316 3.18 -25.26 -5.67
C LYS A 316 3.08 -23.80 -6.13
N PHE A 317 4.09 -23.01 -5.80
CA PHE A 317 4.20 -21.61 -6.13
C PHE A 317 5.48 -21.28 -6.88
N GLY A 318 5.45 -20.20 -7.63
CA GLY A 318 6.59 -19.65 -8.34
C GLY A 318 6.73 -20.13 -9.77
N PRO A 319 7.68 -19.53 -10.51
CA PRO A 319 7.88 -19.84 -11.92
C PRO A 319 8.42 -21.26 -12.12
N LEU A 320 8.20 -21.80 -13.32
CA LEU A 320 8.89 -22.98 -13.79
C LEU A 320 10.42 -22.70 -13.85
N PRO A 321 11.27 -23.74 -13.75
CA PRO A 321 12.70 -23.57 -13.96
C PRO A 321 12.97 -22.89 -15.30
N ARG A 322 13.88 -21.93 -15.35
CA ARG A 322 14.23 -21.16 -16.56
C ARG A 322 14.65 -22.03 -17.74
N THR A 323 15.26 -23.21 -17.48
CA THR A 323 15.60 -24.18 -18.49
C THR A 323 14.38 -24.90 -19.08
N TRP A 324 13.24 -24.84 -18.40
CA TRP A 324 11.99 -25.37 -18.90
C TRP A 324 11.20 -24.29 -19.67
N ALA A 325 10.80 -23.25 -19.00
CA ALA A 325 10.10 -22.15 -19.63
C ALA A 325 10.29 -20.85 -18.79
N GLN A 326 10.38 -19.72 -19.48
CA GLN A 326 10.59 -18.43 -18.83
C GLN A 326 9.75 -17.35 -19.49
N TYR A 327 8.92 -16.66 -18.72
CA TYR A 327 8.25 -15.45 -19.15
C TYR A 327 9.27 -14.34 -19.38
N GLN A 328 9.20 -13.67 -20.54
CA GLN A 328 10.10 -12.60 -20.94
C GLN A 328 9.43 -11.23 -20.92
N GLY A 329 8.10 -11.19 -20.86
CA GLY A 329 7.34 -9.96 -20.87
C GLY A 329 6.18 -9.97 -21.85
N LEU A 330 5.60 -8.80 -22.05
CA LEU A 330 4.53 -8.61 -23.03
C LEU A 330 4.76 -7.33 -23.86
N TYR A 331 4.34 -7.39 -25.11
CA TYR A 331 4.26 -6.22 -26.00
C TYR A 331 2.80 -5.76 -26.05
N GLN A 332 2.64 -4.45 -26.14
CA GLN A 332 1.36 -3.82 -26.43
C GLN A 332 1.42 -3.15 -27.81
N PHE A 333 0.51 -3.51 -28.69
CA PHE A 333 0.37 -2.90 -30.01
C PHE A 333 -1.12 -2.59 -30.27
N LYS A 334 -1.51 -1.32 -30.19
CA LYS A 334 -2.92 -0.92 -30.18
C LYS A 334 -3.69 -1.65 -29.07
N ASP A 335 -4.74 -2.40 -29.44
CA ASP A 335 -5.54 -3.20 -28.52
C ASP A 335 -5.04 -4.64 -28.36
N GLN A 336 -3.93 -5.01 -29.02
CA GLN A 336 -3.38 -6.35 -28.95
C GLN A 336 -2.28 -6.45 -27.89
N VAL A 337 -2.33 -7.52 -27.12
CA VAL A 337 -1.32 -7.92 -26.15
C VAL A 337 -0.59 -9.15 -26.71
N ILE A 338 0.72 -9.06 -26.84
CA ILE A 338 1.56 -10.14 -27.34
C ILE A 338 2.47 -10.61 -26.21
N LEU A 339 2.23 -11.79 -25.70
CA LEU A 339 3.05 -12.44 -24.67
C LEU A 339 4.35 -12.94 -25.30
N SER A 340 5.46 -12.71 -24.62
CA SER A 340 6.78 -13.18 -25.01
C SER A 340 7.35 -14.09 -23.92
N TYR A 341 7.75 -15.31 -24.29
CA TYR A 341 8.36 -16.25 -23.37
C TYR A 341 9.23 -17.27 -24.11
N THR A 342 9.96 -18.09 -23.37
CA THR A 342 10.73 -19.20 -23.94
C THR A 342 10.25 -20.54 -23.42
N VAL A 343 10.40 -21.58 -24.21
CA VAL A 343 10.25 -22.99 -23.84
C VAL A 343 11.55 -23.71 -24.21
N GLY A 344 12.37 -24.04 -23.23
CA GLY A 344 13.77 -24.32 -23.44
C GLY A 344 14.46 -23.13 -24.13
N SER A 345 15.10 -23.37 -25.28
CA SER A 345 15.72 -22.33 -26.11
C SER A 345 14.78 -21.73 -27.17
N THR A 346 13.56 -22.26 -27.31
CA THR A 346 12.61 -21.82 -28.32
C THR A 346 11.90 -20.54 -27.85
N LYS A 347 11.98 -19.48 -28.65
CA LYS A 347 11.23 -18.23 -28.43
C LYS A 347 9.79 -18.40 -28.89
N VAL A 348 8.85 -17.91 -28.07
CA VAL A 348 7.42 -17.96 -28.34
C VAL A 348 6.87 -16.55 -28.24
N LEU A 349 6.12 -16.14 -29.26
CA LEU A 349 5.18 -15.04 -29.22
C LEU A 349 3.78 -15.60 -29.26
N GLU A 350 2.90 -15.11 -28.38
CA GLU A 350 1.52 -15.55 -28.28
C GLU A 350 0.59 -14.37 -28.12
N SER A 351 -0.53 -14.38 -28.87
CA SER A 351 -1.60 -13.38 -28.74
C SER A 351 -2.96 -14.05 -28.69
N PHE A 352 -3.88 -13.41 -27.97
CA PHE A 352 -5.24 -13.88 -27.76
C PHE A 352 -6.24 -13.08 -28.60
N GLY A 353 -7.36 -13.71 -28.91
CA GLY A 353 -8.48 -13.08 -29.59
C GLY A 353 -9.76 -13.88 -29.43
N MET A 354 -10.83 -13.37 -29.97
CA MET A 354 -12.13 -14.03 -30.01
C MET A 354 -12.76 -13.83 -31.39
N GLU A 355 -13.35 -14.89 -31.90
CA GLU A 355 -14.16 -14.90 -33.13
C GLU A 355 -15.55 -15.45 -32.79
N SER A 356 -16.49 -15.38 -33.73
CA SER A 356 -17.82 -15.94 -33.56
C SER A 356 -18.08 -17.04 -34.59
N TRP A 357 -18.60 -18.15 -34.13
CA TRP A 357 -19.09 -19.24 -34.99
C TRP A 357 -20.45 -19.71 -34.52
N GLN A 358 -21.45 -19.66 -35.40
CA GLN A 358 -22.85 -20.05 -35.09
C GLN A 358 -23.37 -19.35 -33.80
N ASN A 359 -23.11 -18.05 -33.66
CA ASN A 359 -23.43 -17.23 -32.50
C ASN A 359 -22.82 -17.70 -31.16
N GLN A 360 -21.77 -18.55 -31.22
CA GLN A 360 -20.97 -18.94 -30.06
C GLN A 360 -19.60 -18.30 -30.10
N PRO A 361 -19.04 -17.92 -28.95
CA PRO A 361 -17.67 -17.41 -28.90
C PRO A 361 -16.67 -18.52 -29.21
N VAL A 362 -15.69 -18.21 -30.04
CA VAL A 362 -14.54 -19.05 -30.35
C VAL A 362 -13.29 -18.28 -29.93
N PHE A 363 -12.65 -18.69 -28.86
CA PHE A 363 -11.42 -18.08 -28.39
C PHE A 363 -10.25 -18.52 -29.27
N THR A 364 -9.32 -17.61 -29.50
CA THR A 364 -8.17 -17.90 -30.38
C THR A 364 -6.85 -17.66 -29.65
N ARG A 365 -5.90 -18.54 -29.91
CA ARG A 365 -4.50 -18.38 -29.50
C ARG A 365 -3.65 -18.41 -30.78
N THR A 366 -3.02 -17.30 -31.12
CA THR A 366 -2.06 -17.22 -32.23
C THR A 366 -0.66 -17.35 -31.66
N LEU A 367 0.10 -18.32 -32.16
CA LEU A 367 1.45 -18.60 -31.70
C LEU A 367 2.45 -18.54 -32.86
N ASN A 368 3.58 -17.86 -32.63
CA ASN A 368 4.75 -17.88 -33.50
C ASN A 368 5.94 -18.38 -32.68
N LEU A 369 6.52 -19.51 -33.08
CA LEU A 369 7.68 -20.10 -32.41
C LEU A 369 8.90 -20.11 -33.36
N SER A 370 10.06 -19.82 -32.79
CA SER A 370 11.31 -20.08 -33.48
C SER A 370 11.51 -21.59 -33.72
N PRO A 371 12.35 -22.00 -34.68
CA PRO A 371 12.60 -23.44 -34.93
C PRO A 371 13.00 -24.17 -33.65
N THR A 372 12.50 -25.39 -33.47
CA THR A 372 12.81 -26.27 -32.35
C THR A 372 13.68 -27.45 -32.79
N ALA A 373 14.63 -27.84 -31.94
CA ALA A 373 15.45 -29.03 -32.22
C ALA A 373 14.68 -30.33 -31.91
N LYS A 374 13.69 -30.28 -31.03
CA LYS A 374 12.87 -31.43 -30.61
C LYS A 374 11.39 -31.02 -30.58
N PRO A 375 10.44 -31.96 -30.69
CA PRO A 375 9.02 -31.65 -30.51
C PRO A 375 8.77 -31.04 -29.14
N LEU A 376 7.98 -29.96 -29.11
CA LEU A 376 7.49 -29.35 -27.90
C LEU A 376 5.99 -29.63 -27.77
N LYS A 377 5.51 -29.89 -26.57
CA LYS A 377 4.10 -30.18 -26.31
C LYS A 377 3.48 -29.10 -25.43
N MET A 378 2.31 -28.62 -25.83
CA MET A 378 1.53 -27.61 -25.09
C MET A 378 0.12 -28.10 -24.82
N ARG A 379 -0.33 -28.02 -23.55
CA ARG A 379 -1.74 -28.21 -23.21
C ARG A 379 -2.56 -27.03 -23.69
N ILE A 380 -3.68 -27.31 -24.39
CA ILE A 380 -4.58 -26.29 -24.90
C ILE A 380 -5.80 -26.18 -24.00
N ALA A 381 -6.54 -27.29 -23.84
CA ALA A 381 -7.76 -27.40 -23.04
C ALA A 381 -8.01 -28.87 -22.71
N GLN A 382 -8.97 -29.15 -21.82
CA GLN A 382 -9.46 -30.53 -21.57
C GLN A 382 -9.99 -31.13 -22.86
N ASP A 383 -9.86 -32.45 -23.04
CA ASP A 383 -10.15 -33.15 -24.30
C ASP A 383 -11.63 -33.13 -24.72
N LYS A 384 -12.54 -32.78 -23.78
CA LYS A 384 -13.96 -32.52 -24.02
C LYS A 384 -14.25 -31.19 -24.72
N THR A 385 -13.28 -30.26 -24.70
CA THR A 385 -13.37 -28.95 -25.32
C THR A 385 -13.11 -29.07 -26.81
N ALA A 386 -13.93 -28.44 -27.66
CA ALA A 386 -13.72 -28.41 -29.11
C ALA A 386 -12.47 -27.55 -29.43
N VAL A 387 -11.52 -28.13 -30.12
CA VAL A 387 -10.26 -27.45 -30.51
C VAL A 387 -9.97 -27.75 -31.97
N ALA A 388 -9.58 -26.69 -32.72
CA ALA A 388 -9.07 -26.84 -34.09
C ALA A 388 -7.78 -26.05 -34.26
N LEU A 389 -6.93 -26.47 -35.22
CA LEU A 389 -5.65 -25.85 -35.49
C LEU A 389 -5.58 -25.38 -36.94
N ILE A 390 -5.13 -24.15 -37.15
CA ILE A 390 -4.86 -23.56 -38.47
C ILE A 390 -3.37 -23.22 -38.52
N GLY A 391 -2.72 -23.46 -39.67
CA GLY A 391 -1.33 -23.08 -39.87
C GLY A 391 -0.41 -24.29 -40.09
N LYS A 392 0.90 -24.07 -39.85
CA LYS A 392 1.94 -25.07 -40.20
C LYS A 392 2.91 -25.25 -39.01
N GLY A 393 3.56 -26.40 -38.97
CA GLY A 393 4.63 -26.71 -38.02
C GLY A 393 4.17 -27.34 -36.71
N ALA A 394 2.86 -27.62 -36.55
CA ALA A 394 2.33 -28.33 -35.37
C ALA A 394 1.11 -29.19 -35.73
N ILE A 395 0.79 -30.16 -34.84
CA ILE A 395 -0.36 -31.03 -34.93
C ILE A 395 -1.11 -31.08 -33.61
N LEU A 396 -2.39 -31.45 -33.65
CA LEU A 396 -3.21 -31.71 -32.46
C LEU A 396 -3.21 -33.22 -32.12
N LYS A 397 -3.10 -33.49 -30.81
CA LYS A 397 -3.21 -34.83 -30.25
C LYS A 397 -4.08 -34.80 -28.99
N LYS A 398 -4.73 -35.93 -28.68
CA LYS A 398 -5.30 -36.15 -27.34
C LYS A 398 -4.26 -36.88 -26.49
N GLU A 399 -3.93 -36.33 -25.33
CA GLU A 399 -2.96 -36.92 -24.41
C GLU A 399 -3.39 -36.63 -22.95
N ASN A 400 -3.54 -37.71 -22.17
CA ASN A 400 -3.85 -37.64 -20.73
C ASN A 400 -5.03 -36.71 -20.36
N GLY A 401 -6.14 -36.77 -21.09
CA GLY A 401 -7.35 -36.01 -20.85
C GLY A 401 -7.32 -34.56 -21.39
N PHE A 402 -6.30 -34.21 -22.18
CA PHE A 402 -6.15 -32.89 -22.78
C PHE A 402 -6.01 -32.96 -24.30
N MET A 403 -6.46 -31.89 -24.95
CA MET A 403 -6.01 -31.53 -26.30
C MET A 403 -4.62 -30.90 -26.17
N VAL A 404 -3.64 -31.47 -26.85
CA VAL A 404 -2.22 -31.08 -26.83
C VAL A 404 -1.79 -30.68 -28.22
N MET A 405 -1.12 -29.53 -28.35
CA MET A 405 -0.38 -29.19 -29.56
C MET A 405 1.03 -29.76 -29.45
N GLU A 406 1.49 -30.42 -30.49
CA GLU A 406 2.87 -30.89 -30.61
C GLU A 406 3.53 -30.25 -31.83
N THR A 407 4.70 -29.61 -31.63
CA THR A 407 5.45 -28.95 -32.71
C THR A 407 6.23 -29.95 -33.55
N MET A 408 6.41 -29.61 -34.82
CA MET A 408 7.32 -30.36 -35.72
C MET A 408 8.74 -29.80 -35.61
N PRO A 409 9.78 -30.64 -35.48
CA PRO A 409 11.16 -30.16 -35.38
C PRO A 409 11.63 -29.43 -36.64
N SER A 410 12.63 -28.56 -36.45
CA SER A 410 13.41 -27.90 -37.51
C SER A 410 12.65 -26.88 -38.39
N ALA A 411 11.38 -26.64 -38.13
CA ALA A 411 10.59 -25.63 -38.85
C ALA A 411 10.05 -24.56 -37.87
N PRO A 412 9.96 -23.30 -38.31
CA PRO A 412 9.20 -22.31 -37.54
C PRO A 412 7.73 -22.72 -37.47
N VAL A 413 7.12 -22.49 -36.30
CA VAL A 413 5.72 -22.77 -36.09
C VAL A 413 4.94 -21.45 -36.17
N GLN A 414 3.92 -21.43 -37.02
CA GLN A 414 2.97 -20.32 -37.07
C GLN A 414 1.56 -20.90 -37.13
N VAL A 415 0.87 -20.84 -36.02
CA VAL A 415 -0.43 -21.49 -35.86
C VAL A 415 -1.43 -20.57 -35.17
N LYS A 416 -2.70 -20.77 -35.48
CA LYS A 416 -3.86 -20.26 -34.75
C LYS A 416 -4.68 -21.43 -34.23
N ILE A 417 -4.85 -21.47 -32.89
CA ILE A 417 -5.67 -22.47 -32.22
C ILE A 417 -7.03 -21.86 -32.00
N LEU A 418 -8.07 -22.53 -32.41
CA LEU A 418 -9.46 -22.20 -32.15
C LEU A 418 -9.95 -23.06 -30.97
N ILE A 419 -10.55 -22.42 -29.97
CA ILE A 419 -11.08 -23.09 -28.79
C ILE A 419 -12.55 -22.69 -28.65
N GLY A 420 -13.46 -23.66 -28.86
CA GLY A 420 -14.89 -23.43 -28.66
C GLY A 420 -15.34 -23.69 -27.24
N SER A 421 -16.56 -23.26 -26.91
CA SER A 421 -17.23 -23.64 -25.68
C SER A 421 -17.58 -25.13 -25.66
N ALA A 422 -17.92 -25.67 -24.49
CA ALA A 422 -18.42 -27.03 -24.37
C ALA A 422 -19.66 -27.21 -25.29
N GLY A 423 -19.61 -28.24 -26.18
CA GLY A 423 -20.68 -28.52 -27.13
C GLY A 423 -20.60 -27.78 -28.47
N THR A 424 -19.61 -26.92 -28.71
CA THR A 424 -19.38 -26.30 -30.03
C THR A 424 -19.16 -27.39 -31.09
N LYS A 425 -19.99 -27.38 -32.15
CA LYS A 425 -19.89 -28.31 -33.27
C LYS A 425 -19.32 -27.63 -34.51
N GLY A 426 -18.73 -28.40 -35.43
CA GLY A 426 -18.28 -27.90 -36.72
C GLY A 426 -17.05 -26.96 -36.65
N LEU A 427 -16.32 -26.93 -35.52
CA LEU A 427 -15.15 -26.03 -35.36
C LEU A 427 -14.03 -26.37 -36.40
N THR A 428 -13.91 -27.64 -36.79
CA THR A 428 -12.97 -28.07 -37.81
C THR A 428 -13.35 -27.48 -39.20
N ASP A 429 -14.64 -27.37 -39.48
CA ASP A 429 -15.11 -26.77 -40.75
C ASP A 429 -14.94 -25.24 -40.69
N TYR A 430 -15.23 -24.62 -39.54
CA TYR A 430 -14.92 -23.22 -39.35
C TYR A 430 -13.43 -22.91 -39.55
N ALA A 431 -12.55 -23.78 -39.09
CA ALA A 431 -11.11 -23.62 -39.27
C ALA A 431 -10.66 -23.50 -40.76
N LYS A 432 -11.41 -24.12 -41.69
CA LYS A 432 -11.13 -24.04 -43.13
C LYS A 432 -11.42 -22.65 -43.73
N SER A 433 -12.38 -21.90 -43.14
CA SER A 433 -12.80 -20.57 -43.58
C SER A 433 -12.22 -19.45 -42.72
N SER A 434 -11.68 -19.75 -41.54
CA SER A 434 -11.09 -18.76 -40.63
C SER A 434 -9.76 -18.21 -41.18
N ALA A 435 -9.44 -16.97 -40.87
CA ALA A 435 -8.21 -16.32 -41.30
C ALA A 435 -6.96 -17.08 -40.84
N PRO A 436 -5.91 -17.13 -41.66
CA PRO A 436 -4.66 -17.78 -41.29
C PRO A 436 -3.98 -17.10 -40.09
N PRO A 437 -3.07 -17.78 -39.38
CA PRO A 437 -2.35 -17.19 -38.26
C PRO A 437 -1.53 -15.96 -38.70
N ALA A 438 -1.62 -14.87 -37.93
CA ALA A 438 -0.88 -13.65 -38.19
C ALA A 438 0.61 -13.81 -37.78
N SER A 439 1.50 -13.05 -38.44
CA SER A 439 2.86 -12.85 -37.95
C SER A 439 2.83 -11.86 -36.78
N LEU A 440 3.14 -12.32 -35.57
CA LEU A 440 3.19 -11.50 -34.38
C LEU A 440 4.45 -10.63 -34.29
N ALA A 441 5.52 -11.00 -35.01
CA ALA A 441 6.78 -10.25 -34.98
C ALA A 441 6.62 -8.78 -35.42
N VAL A 442 5.71 -8.51 -36.35
CA VAL A 442 5.43 -7.13 -36.80
C VAL A 442 4.73 -6.27 -35.76
N LEU A 443 4.26 -6.86 -34.67
CA LEU A 443 3.58 -6.21 -33.57
C LEU A 443 4.51 -5.98 -32.36
N THR A 444 5.80 -6.33 -32.49
CA THR A 444 6.80 -6.20 -31.41
C THR A 444 7.79 -5.06 -31.63
N ILE A 445 7.48 -4.14 -32.53
CA ILE A 445 8.37 -3.03 -32.94
C ILE A 445 7.92 -1.64 -32.39
N GLY A 446 6.90 -1.61 -31.55
CA GLY A 446 6.26 -0.40 -31.09
C GLY A 446 4.99 -0.06 -31.86
N GLY A 447 3.94 0.30 -31.15
CA GLY A 447 2.63 0.67 -31.67
C GLY A 447 2.33 2.16 -31.47
N PRO A 448 1.19 2.67 -31.98
CA PRO A 448 0.77 4.02 -31.65
C PRO A 448 0.34 4.11 -30.18
N SER A 449 0.64 5.26 -29.56
CA SER A 449 0.29 5.55 -28.17
C SER A 449 -1.21 5.32 -27.92
N ARG A 450 -1.54 4.58 -26.87
CA ARG A 450 -2.89 4.36 -26.37
C ARG A 450 -3.38 5.55 -25.53
N PHE A 451 -2.45 6.21 -24.81
CA PHE A 451 -2.72 7.30 -23.89
C PHE A 451 -2.06 8.61 -24.34
N PRO A 452 -2.32 9.11 -25.56
CA PRO A 452 -1.59 10.25 -26.14
C PRO A 452 -1.91 11.59 -25.44
N LYS A 453 -3.01 11.65 -24.66
CA LYS A 453 -3.45 12.87 -23.99
C LYS A 453 -2.55 13.16 -22.80
N LYS A 454 -1.88 14.31 -22.83
CA LYS A 454 -1.18 14.85 -21.65
C LYS A 454 -2.17 15.56 -20.74
N LEU A 455 -2.04 15.32 -19.44
CA LEU A 455 -2.82 16.00 -18.41
C LEU A 455 -1.97 17.08 -17.75
N SER A 456 -2.63 18.04 -17.09
CA SER A 456 -1.94 19.11 -16.38
C SER A 456 -2.53 19.25 -14.97
N SER A 457 -1.65 19.51 -14.00
CA SER A 457 -2.08 19.88 -12.65
C SER A 457 -1.37 21.15 -12.18
N GLN A 458 -2.00 21.84 -11.22
CA GLN A 458 -1.45 23.06 -10.64
C GLN A 458 -0.55 22.71 -9.44
N VAL A 459 0.45 23.54 -9.22
CA VAL A 459 1.30 23.53 -8.02
C VAL A 459 0.84 24.66 -7.10
N THR A 460 0.38 24.33 -5.92
CA THR A 460 0.07 25.31 -4.88
C THR A 460 1.30 25.46 -3.98
N MET A 461 1.89 26.64 -4.01
CA MET A 461 3.08 26.95 -3.21
C MET A 461 2.72 27.08 -1.73
N GLY A 462 3.44 26.37 -0.88
CA GLY A 462 3.33 26.51 0.57
C GLY A 462 3.90 27.84 1.05
N THR A 463 3.22 28.41 2.03
CA THR A 463 3.59 29.67 2.68
C THR A 463 3.70 29.54 4.20
N GLN A 464 3.80 28.29 4.71
CA GLN A 464 3.87 28.02 6.15
C GLN A 464 5.06 28.75 6.78
N GLU A 465 4.84 29.26 7.98
CA GLU A 465 5.92 29.80 8.78
C GLU A 465 6.90 28.71 9.25
N GLY A 466 8.16 29.08 9.46
CA GLY A 466 9.18 28.16 9.94
C GLY A 466 10.15 27.66 8.85
N PRO A 467 10.98 26.66 9.18
CA PRO A 467 12.09 26.24 8.33
C PRO A 467 11.68 25.41 7.12
N PHE A 468 10.45 24.92 7.08
CA PHE A 468 9.93 24.08 5.99
C PHE A 468 8.65 24.65 5.42
N GLN A 469 8.54 24.62 4.11
CA GLN A 469 7.33 24.93 3.37
C GLN A 469 6.95 23.74 2.50
N VAL A 470 5.66 23.40 2.47
CA VAL A 470 5.13 22.26 1.73
C VAL A 470 4.31 22.76 0.55
N ASP A 471 4.80 22.47 -0.65
CA ASP A 471 4.06 22.73 -1.88
C ASP A 471 3.20 21.52 -2.22
N LEU A 472 1.93 21.75 -2.58
CA LEU A 472 1.00 20.75 -3.03
C LEU A 472 1.09 20.64 -4.56
N MET A 473 1.42 19.46 -5.05
CA MET A 473 1.63 19.15 -6.46
C MET A 473 0.62 18.10 -6.93
N ASN A 474 -0.61 18.22 -6.47
CA ASN A 474 -1.65 17.20 -6.64
C ASN A 474 -1.70 16.61 -8.06
N PRO A 475 -1.93 15.30 -8.19
CA PRO A 475 -2.19 14.67 -9.46
C PRO A 475 -3.44 15.24 -10.15
N PRO A 476 -3.57 15.08 -11.47
CA PRO A 476 -4.76 15.51 -12.21
C PRO A 476 -5.92 14.51 -12.00
N PHE A 477 -6.60 14.60 -10.86
CA PHE A 477 -7.67 13.69 -10.47
C PHE A 477 -8.83 13.60 -11.49
N ASP A 478 -9.04 14.65 -12.27
CA ASP A 478 -10.00 14.64 -13.40
C ASP A 478 -9.38 13.99 -14.64
N SER A 479 -9.03 12.72 -14.53
CA SER A 479 -8.44 11.92 -15.61
C SER A 479 -9.53 11.31 -16.50
N PRO A 480 -9.40 11.37 -17.84
CA PRO A 480 -10.35 10.72 -18.75
C PRO A 480 -10.36 9.19 -18.61
N TRP A 481 -9.32 8.61 -18.02
CA TRP A 481 -9.18 7.18 -17.77
C TRP A 481 -9.61 6.79 -16.34
N LYS A 482 -10.14 7.74 -15.56
CA LYS A 482 -10.63 7.55 -14.17
C LYS A 482 -9.60 6.93 -13.23
N ASN A 483 -8.33 7.33 -13.38
CA ASN A 483 -7.23 6.87 -12.54
C ASN A 483 -7.43 7.27 -11.08
N GLN A 484 -7.07 6.38 -10.15
CA GLN A 484 -7.19 6.64 -8.71
C GLN A 484 -6.01 7.44 -8.15
N PHE A 485 -4.87 7.44 -8.83
CA PHE A 485 -3.64 8.17 -8.44
C PHE A 485 -3.14 7.87 -7.03
N ARG A 486 -3.29 6.65 -6.54
CA ARG A 486 -2.66 6.23 -5.27
C ARG A 486 -1.15 6.07 -5.50
N LEU A 487 -0.40 7.19 -5.35
CA LEU A 487 1.00 7.28 -5.73
C LEU A 487 1.89 6.50 -4.76
N SER A 488 2.65 5.55 -5.27
CA SER A 488 3.39 4.56 -4.49
C SER A 488 4.90 4.55 -4.73
N GLY A 489 5.39 5.32 -5.69
CA GLY A 489 6.80 5.44 -6.01
C GLY A 489 7.11 6.68 -6.85
N LEU A 490 8.33 7.19 -6.69
CA LEU A 490 8.83 8.37 -7.40
C LEU A 490 10.33 8.20 -7.63
N ASP A 491 10.81 8.57 -8.82
CA ASP A 491 12.24 8.80 -9.07
C ASP A 491 12.45 9.86 -10.16
N PHE A 492 13.66 10.41 -10.26
CA PHE A 492 14.01 11.44 -11.24
C PHE A 492 14.93 10.89 -12.33
N PHE A 493 14.79 11.44 -13.53
CA PHE A 493 15.75 11.27 -14.61
C PHE A 493 17.00 12.15 -14.38
N LYS A 494 18.00 11.99 -15.22
CA LYS A 494 19.18 12.87 -15.24
C LYS A 494 18.77 14.34 -15.44
N ASP A 495 17.72 14.57 -16.23
CA ASP A 495 17.04 15.86 -16.29
C ASP A 495 16.18 16.03 -15.03
N PRO A 496 16.55 16.95 -14.10
CA PRO A 496 15.83 17.12 -12.84
C PRO A 496 14.41 17.70 -13.00
N ASN A 497 14.08 18.22 -14.18
CA ASN A 497 12.75 18.70 -14.51
C ASN A 497 11.77 17.54 -14.81
N LYS A 498 12.30 16.32 -14.93
CA LYS A 498 11.60 15.15 -15.38
C LYS A 498 11.65 14.04 -14.33
N GLY A 499 10.51 13.53 -13.97
CA GLY A 499 10.38 12.44 -13.01
C GLY A 499 9.42 11.35 -13.52
N VAL A 500 9.49 10.21 -12.88
CA VAL A 500 8.59 9.09 -13.12
C VAL A 500 7.92 8.68 -11.81
N ILE A 501 6.62 8.43 -11.87
CA ILE A 501 5.79 8.12 -10.70
C ILE A 501 4.96 6.89 -11.02
N CYS A 502 4.91 5.92 -10.10
CA CYS A 502 3.97 4.80 -10.20
C CYS A 502 2.82 4.94 -9.21
N SER A 503 1.69 4.33 -9.54
CA SER A 503 0.56 4.16 -8.64
C SER A 503 0.35 2.69 -8.30
N THR A 504 -0.13 2.42 -7.09
CA THR A 504 -0.49 1.04 -6.70
C THR A 504 -1.63 0.46 -7.55
N ASP A 505 -2.32 1.31 -8.30
CA ASP A 505 -3.40 0.94 -9.22
C ASP A 505 -2.91 0.36 -10.56
N GLY A 506 -1.60 0.31 -10.78
CA GLY A 506 -0.99 -0.31 -11.96
C GLY A 506 -0.47 0.66 -13.01
N ASP A 507 -0.49 1.96 -12.77
CA ASP A 507 -0.04 2.98 -13.71
C ASP A 507 1.38 3.44 -13.47
N VAL A 508 2.03 3.90 -14.55
CA VAL A 508 3.27 4.68 -14.49
C VAL A 508 3.09 5.96 -15.29
N TRP A 509 3.52 7.06 -14.69
CA TRP A 509 3.38 8.41 -15.21
C TRP A 509 4.74 9.07 -15.38
N LEU A 510 4.98 9.63 -16.57
CA LEU A 510 6.05 10.57 -16.80
C LEU A 510 5.56 11.96 -16.43
N VAL A 511 6.28 12.66 -15.56
CA VAL A 511 5.87 13.98 -15.06
C VAL A 511 6.99 14.98 -15.34
N GLU A 512 6.62 16.10 -15.94
CA GLU A 512 7.54 17.20 -16.28
C GLU A 512 7.08 18.50 -15.60
N GLY A 513 8.00 19.38 -15.27
CA GLY A 513 7.71 20.69 -14.66
C GLY A 513 8.24 20.86 -13.24
N PHE A 514 8.98 19.90 -12.69
CA PHE A 514 9.43 19.93 -11.30
C PHE A 514 10.32 21.14 -10.94
N THR A 515 11.21 21.53 -11.83
CA THR A 515 12.15 22.63 -11.61
C THR A 515 11.78 23.92 -12.34
N GLN A 516 10.70 23.90 -13.13
CA GLN A 516 10.19 25.09 -13.81
C GLN A 516 9.28 25.89 -12.87
N ASN A 517 9.46 27.21 -12.82
CA ASN A 517 8.63 28.10 -12.01
C ASN A 517 7.28 28.43 -12.69
N THR A 518 6.71 27.51 -13.44
CA THR A 518 5.43 27.71 -14.15
C THR A 518 4.20 27.52 -13.27
N GLY A 519 4.37 26.98 -12.06
CA GLY A 519 3.26 26.59 -11.19
C GLY A 519 2.42 25.43 -11.73
N LYS A 520 2.92 24.69 -12.71
CA LYS A 520 2.20 23.58 -13.35
C LYS A 520 3.08 22.37 -13.57
N LEU A 521 2.48 21.18 -13.47
CA LEU A 521 3.06 19.91 -13.90
C LEU A 521 2.31 19.38 -15.13
N THR A 522 3.05 18.70 -15.98
CA THR A 522 2.50 17.94 -17.12
C THR A 522 2.67 16.46 -16.84
N TRP A 523 1.61 15.70 -17.00
CA TRP A 523 1.54 14.26 -16.74
C TRP A 523 1.24 13.50 -18.03
N GLN A 524 2.05 12.51 -18.36
CA GLN A 524 1.82 11.59 -19.46
C GLN A 524 1.79 10.16 -18.89
N ARG A 525 0.68 9.44 -19.12
CA ARG A 525 0.58 8.03 -18.76
C ARG A 525 1.44 7.22 -19.71
N ILE A 526 2.40 6.48 -19.20
CA ILE A 526 3.38 5.74 -20.01
C ILE A 526 3.26 4.23 -19.87
N ALA A 527 2.60 3.74 -18.83
CA ALA A 527 2.31 2.32 -18.65
C ALA A 527 1.06 2.12 -17.80
N SER A 528 0.43 0.95 -17.93
CA SER A 528 -0.78 0.57 -17.19
C SER A 528 -0.86 -0.94 -17.01
N GLY A 529 -1.83 -1.41 -16.21
CA GLY A 529 -2.14 -2.82 -16.03
C GLY A 529 -1.14 -3.63 -15.19
N LEU A 530 -0.19 -2.97 -14.53
CA LEU A 530 0.81 -3.61 -13.68
C LEU A 530 0.21 -4.07 -12.33
N PHE A 531 0.75 -5.14 -11.77
CA PHE A 531 0.28 -5.68 -10.52
C PHE A 531 0.88 -4.95 -9.31
N GLN A 532 0.10 -4.01 -8.77
CA GLN A 532 0.40 -3.31 -7.51
C GLN A 532 1.85 -2.77 -7.44
N PRO A 533 2.24 -1.83 -8.31
CA PRO A 533 3.53 -1.15 -8.21
C PRO A 533 3.73 -0.48 -6.85
N LEU A 534 4.84 -0.75 -6.15
CA LEU A 534 5.16 -0.17 -4.84
C LEU A 534 6.60 0.34 -4.75
N GLY A 535 7.29 0.42 -5.87
CA GLY A 535 8.62 1.01 -6.00
C GLY A 535 8.97 1.26 -7.45
N ILE A 536 9.74 2.30 -7.72
CA ILE A 536 10.18 2.68 -9.06
C ILE A 536 11.58 3.28 -8.99
N LYS A 537 12.41 2.99 -10.00
CA LYS A 537 13.76 3.54 -10.16
C LYS A 537 14.06 3.86 -11.61
N VAL A 538 14.79 4.95 -11.81
CA VAL A 538 15.42 5.29 -13.09
C VAL A 538 16.91 4.92 -13.01
N VAL A 539 17.31 3.96 -13.83
CA VAL A 539 18.72 3.51 -13.90
C VAL A 539 19.21 3.68 -15.33
N ASN A 540 20.21 4.54 -15.55
CA ASN A 540 20.71 4.85 -16.88
C ASN A 540 19.58 5.25 -17.87
N GLU A 541 18.69 6.14 -17.43
CA GLU A 541 17.51 6.63 -18.18
C GLU A 541 16.46 5.54 -18.48
N GLN A 542 16.57 4.34 -17.91
CA GLN A 542 15.62 3.26 -18.05
C GLN A 542 14.78 3.10 -16.79
N ILE A 543 13.51 2.78 -16.96
CA ILE A 543 12.53 2.72 -15.87
C ILE A 543 12.36 1.28 -15.41
N PHE A 544 12.55 1.05 -14.11
CA PHE A 544 12.31 -0.23 -13.44
C PHE A 544 11.23 -0.06 -12.37
N VAL A 545 10.28 -1.01 -12.32
CA VAL A 545 9.15 -0.96 -11.40
C VAL A 545 9.05 -2.27 -10.62
N THR A 546 9.02 -2.17 -9.28
CA THR A 546 8.73 -3.33 -8.44
C THR A 546 7.23 -3.54 -8.38
N CYS A 547 6.80 -4.66 -8.93
CA CYS A 547 5.42 -5.14 -8.91
C CYS A 547 5.30 -6.35 -7.97
N ARG A 548 4.06 -6.69 -7.61
CA ARG A 548 3.82 -7.83 -6.72
C ARG A 548 4.24 -9.16 -7.32
N ASP A 549 4.23 -9.29 -8.64
CA ASP A 549 4.56 -10.50 -9.41
C ASP A 549 5.99 -10.52 -9.95
N GLN A 550 6.62 -9.34 -10.14
CA GLN A 550 7.89 -9.24 -10.85
C GLN A 550 8.60 -7.89 -10.61
N LEU A 551 9.86 -7.83 -10.95
CA LEU A 551 10.56 -6.59 -11.29
C LEU A 551 10.45 -6.40 -12.80
N VAL A 552 9.75 -5.36 -13.27
CA VAL A 552 9.52 -5.05 -14.68
C VAL A 552 10.40 -3.90 -15.13
N LYS A 553 10.89 -3.98 -16.37
CA LYS A 553 11.58 -2.90 -17.06
C LYS A 553 10.72 -2.43 -18.23
N LEU A 554 10.52 -1.11 -18.34
CA LEU A 554 9.65 -0.52 -19.34
C LEU A 554 10.45 -0.02 -20.54
N HIS A 555 10.03 -0.39 -21.75
CA HIS A 555 10.67 0.02 -22.99
C HIS A 555 9.69 0.74 -23.91
N ASP A 556 10.05 1.95 -24.29
CA ASP A 556 9.50 2.70 -25.41
C ASP A 556 10.33 2.35 -26.64
N LEU A 557 9.77 1.62 -27.59
CA LEU A 557 10.51 1.11 -28.77
C LEU A 557 10.43 2.06 -29.98
N ASN A 558 9.46 2.97 -29.98
CA ASN A 558 9.20 3.86 -31.11
C ASN A 558 9.43 5.33 -30.78
N GLY A 559 9.71 5.69 -29.54
CA GLY A 559 10.05 7.04 -29.10
C GLY A 559 8.84 7.95 -28.83
N ASP A 560 7.61 7.39 -28.68
CA ASP A 560 6.40 8.15 -28.41
C ASP A 560 6.14 8.40 -26.91
N ARG A 561 7.04 7.88 -26.06
CA ARG A 561 7.04 7.96 -24.60
C ARG A 561 6.01 7.05 -23.92
N GLU A 562 5.39 6.13 -24.62
CA GLU A 562 4.56 5.08 -24.04
C GLU A 562 5.30 3.74 -24.08
N THR A 563 5.01 2.87 -23.15
CA THR A 563 5.66 1.56 -23.05
C THR A 563 5.08 0.60 -24.08
N ASP A 564 5.91 0.16 -25.02
CA ASP A 564 5.57 -0.86 -25.99
C ASP A 564 5.91 -2.28 -25.50
N PHE A 565 6.99 -2.41 -24.71
CA PHE A 565 7.43 -3.69 -24.17
C PHE A 565 7.64 -3.62 -22.65
N TYR A 566 6.88 -4.41 -21.95
CA TYR A 566 6.97 -4.64 -20.51
C TYR A 566 7.87 -5.85 -20.29
N GLU A 567 9.20 -5.61 -20.19
CA GLU A 567 10.17 -6.70 -19.98
C GLU A 567 10.05 -7.27 -18.58
N ALA A 568 9.82 -8.57 -18.47
CA ALA A 568 9.87 -9.30 -17.21
C ALA A 568 11.34 -9.45 -16.78
N PHE A 569 11.91 -8.40 -16.21
CA PHE A 569 13.33 -8.33 -15.86
C PHE A 569 13.72 -9.37 -14.82
N ASN A 570 12.87 -9.62 -13.84
CA ASN A 570 13.00 -10.73 -12.90
C ASN A 570 11.64 -11.17 -12.37
N THR A 571 11.34 -12.46 -12.44
CA THR A 571 10.09 -13.09 -12.00
C THR A 571 10.30 -14.13 -10.90
N ASP A 572 11.50 -14.24 -10.32
CA ASP A 572 11.90 -15.37 -9.47
C ASP A 572 11.12 -15.46 -8.16
N HIS A 573 10.69 -14.32 -7.59
CA HIS A 573 9.96 -14.38 -6.33
C HIS A 573 8.57 -14.99 -6.49
N GLN A 574 8.18 -15.78 -5.50
CA GLN A 574 6.91 -16.52 -5.50
C GLN A 574 5.78 -15.63 -4.99
N VAL A 575 4.58 -15.81 -5.53
CA VAL A 575 3.33 -15.17 -5.12
C VAL A 575 2.33 -16.23 -4.71
N THR A 576 1.62 -15.99 -3.60
CA THR A 576 0.51 -16.82 -3.13
C THR A 576 -0.80 -16.03 -3.22
N ASP A 577 -1.90 -16.60 -2.77
CA ASP A 577 -3.20 -15.92 -2.69
C ASP A 577 -3.32 -14.95 -1.50
N HIS A 578 -2.29 -14.85 -0.64
CA HIS A 578 -2.37 -14.04 0.56
C HIS A 578 -2.23 -12.54 0.28
N PHE A 579 -3.13 -11.73 0.80
CA PHE A 579 -3.20 -10.30 0.55
C PHE A 579 -1.97 -9.51 1.02
N HIS A 580 -1.30 -9.93 2.09
CA HIS A 580 -0.30 -9.14 2.81
C HIS A 580 1.13 -9.24 2.25
N GLU A 581 1.40 -10.05 1.27
CA GLU A 581 2.75 -10.26 0.72
C GLU A 581 3.17 -9.17 -0.29
N PHE A 582 3.15 -7.92 0.13
CA PHE A 582 3.54 -6.77 -0.68
C PHE A 582 5.03 -6.83 -1.07
N ALA A 583 5.37 -6.45 -2.29
CA ALA A 583 6.74 -6.19 -2.75
C ALA A 583 7.03 -4.70 -2.66
N MET A 584 7.80 -4.29 -1.65
CA MET A 584 7.90 -2.90 -1.20
C MET A 584 9.24 -2.26 -1.54
N GLY A 585 9.18 -1.04 -2.07
CA GLY A 585 10.35 -0.22 -2.38
C GLY A 585 11.13 -0.71 -3.59
N LEU A 586 12.13 0.05 -3.98
CA LEU A 586 13.15 -0.35 -4.94
C LEU A 586 14.37 0.52 -4.74
N GLN A 587 15.51 -0.09 -4.48
CA GLN A 587 16.80 0.58 -4.38
C GLN A 587 17.81 -0.09 -5.31
N VAL A 588 18.85 0.65 -5.68
CA VAL A 588 19.91 0.17 -6.57
C VAL A 588 21.26 0.52 -5.96
N ASP A 589 22.15 -0.48 -5.86
CA ASP A 589 23.51 -0.27 -5.39
C ASP A 589 24.42 0.31 -6.49
N LYS A 590 25.67 0.64 -6.13
CA LYS A 590 26.65 1.21 -7.06
C LYS A 590 27.06 0.23 -8.17
N GLU A 591 26.88 -1.06 -7.94
CA GLU A 591 27.15 -2.13 -8.90
C GLU A 591 25.98 -2.36 -9.88
N GLY A 592 24.81 -1.73 -9.60
CA GLY A 592 23.60 -1.81 -10.40
C GLY A 592 22.66 -2.96 -9.99
N ASN A 593 22.85 -3.60 -8.84
CA ASN A 593 21.93 -4.61 -8.33
C ASN A 593 20.71 -3.94 -7.66
N PHE A 594 19.56 -4.58 -7.77
CA PHE A 594 18.29 -4.09 -7.25
C PHE A 594 17.95 -4.72 -5.91
N TYR A 595 17.29 -3.94 -5.04
CA TYR A 595 16.86 -4.39 -3.71
C TYR A 595 15.44 -3.93 -3.42
N TYR A 596 14.62 -4.85 -2.91
CA TYR A 596 13.27 -4.57 -2.42
C TYR A 596 12.91 -5.54 -1.29
N ALA A 597 11.93 -5.19 -0.47
CA ALA A 597 11.47 -6.05 0.60
C ALA A 597 10.15 -6.73 0.21
N LYS A 598 9.98 -7.99 0.64
CA LYS A 598 8.70 -8.70 0.51
C LYS A 598 8.13 -8.95 1.91
N SER A 599 6.89 -8.49 2.14
CA SER A 599 6.20 -8.66 3.42
C SER A 599 5.88 -10.14 3.69
N ALA A 600 5.76 -10.48 4.98
CA ALA A 600 5.27 -11.78 5.41
C ALA A 600 3.74 -11.90 5.28
N ARG A 601 3.21 -13.09 5.47
CA ARG A 601 1.78 -13.32 5.63
C ARG A 601 1.29 -12.72 6.96
N HIS A 602 0.16 -12.03 6.93
CA HIS A 602 -0.42 -11.49 8.16
C HIS A 602 -0.92 -12.62 9.08
N ALA A 603 -0.43 -12.65 10.32
CA ALA A 603 -0.84 -13.61 11.35
C ALA A 603 -0.65 -15.10 11.00
N ARG A 604 0.11 -15.43 9.97
CA ARG A 604 0.27 -16.80 9.46
C ARG A 604 1.73 -17.11 9.15
N GLU A 605 2.07 -18.37 9.23
CA GLU A 605 3.40 -18.88 8.84
C GLU A 605 3.63 -18.74 7.34
N ALA A 606 4.89 -18.51 6.97
CA ALA A 606 5.29 -18.41 5.58
C ALA A 606 5.07 -19.72 4.81
N LEU A 607 4.55 -19.60 3.59
CA LEU A 607 4.43 -20.71 2.63
C LEU A 607 5.66 -20.82 1.74
N VAL A 608 6.27 -19.69 1.40
CA VAL A 608 7.39 -19.59 0.46
C VAL A 608 8.58 -18.86 1.10
N PRO A 609 9.80 -19.14 0.63
CA PRO A 609 11.03 -18.58 1.23
C PRO A 609 11.09 -17.05 1.25
N GLN A 610 10.43 -16.37 0.30
CA GLN A 610 10.51 -14.92 0.17
C GLN A 610 9.59 -14.15 1.12
N HIS A 611 8.71 -14.80 1.86
CA HIS A 611 7.86 -14.13 2.83
C HIS A 611 8.69 -13.53 3.99
N GLY A 612 8.58 -12.22 4.18
CA GLY A 612 9.26 -11.47 5.24
C GLY A 612 10.78 -11.34 5.00
N THR A 613 11.19 -10.94 3.80
CA THR A 613 12.61 -10.91 3.40
C THR A 613 13.01 -9.62 2.72
N LEU A 614 14.31 -9.29 2.81
CA LEU A 614 14.98 -8.34 1.92
C LEU A 614 15.60 -9.13 0.77
N ILE A 615 15.26 -8.76 -0.45
CA ILE A 615 15.63 -9.47 -1.67
C ILE A 615 16.61 -8.61 -2.49
N LYS A 616 17.67 -9.26 -3.01
CA LYS A 616 18.57 -8.73 -4.03
C LYS A 616 18.28 -9.39 -5.37
N VAL A 617 18.22 -8.59 -6.43
CA VAL A 617 18.23 -9.05 -7.82
C VAL A 617 19.50 -8.52 -8.49
N SER A 618 20.22 -9.39 -9.19
CA SER A 618 21.44 -8.98 -9.91
C SER A 618 21.13 -7.97 -11.01
N LYS A 619 22.12 -7.15 -11.37
CA LYS A 619 22.02 -6.08 -12.38
C LYS A 619 21.53 -6.55 -13.76
N ASP A 620 21.64 -7.81 -14.05
CA ASP A 620 21.17 -8.46 -15.29
C ASP A 620 19.82 -9.18 -15.13
N GLY A 621 19.20 -9.10 -13.94
CA GLY A 621 17.94 -9.76 -13.65
C GLY A 621 18.00 -11.28 -13.50
N GLN A 622 19.19 -11.90 -13.60
CA GLN A 622 19.31 -13.35 -13.73
C GLN A 622 19.38 -14.09 -12.39
N LYS A 623 19.74 -13.42 -11.31
CA LYS A 623 19.90 -14.04 -9.99
C LYS A 623 19.14 -13.29 -8.92
N THR A 624 18.46 -14.04 -8.08
CA THR A 624 17.76 -13.53 -6.90
C THR A 624 18.38 -14.14 -5.65
N GLU A 625 18.65 -13.30 -4.64
CA GLU A 625 19.23 -13.69 -3.37
C GLU A 625 18.41 -13.09 -2.21
N ILE A 626 18.13 -13.87 -1.18
CA ILE A 626 17.56 -13.37 0.08
C ILE A 626 18.71 -12.83 0.93
N ILE A 627 18.68 -11.54 1.26
CA ILE A 627 19.72 -10.86 2.02
C ILE A 627 19.51 -10.98 3.52
N ALA A 628 18.25 -10.85 3.97
CA ALA A 628 17.87 -10.94 5.38
C ALA A 628 16.43 -11.42 5.50
N THR A 629 16.09 -11.97 6.68
CA THR A 629 14.78 -12.58 6.94
C THR A 629 14.17 -12.07 8.25
N GLY A 630 12.93 -12.43 8.52
CA GLY A 630 12.29 -12.13 9.81
C GLY A 630 11.56 -10.79 9.83
N PHE A 631 11.24 -10.19 8.69
CA PHE A 631 10.39 -9.01 8.64
C PHE A 631 8.91 -9.42 8.64
N ARG A 632 8.07 -8.59 9.27
CA ARG A 632 6.61 -8.79 9.25
C ARG A 632 5.96 -8.06 8.08
N ALA A 633 6.18 -6.75 7.97
CA ALA A 633 5.61 -5.87 6.95
C ALA A 633 6.62 -4.76 6.61
N ALA A 634 7.76 -5.16 6.07
CA ALA A 634 8.80 -4.22 5.67
C ALA A 634 8.26 -3.31 4.55
N ASN A 635 8.21 -1.99 4.79
CA ASN A 635 7.71 -1.02 3.83
C ASN A 635 8.84 -0.18 3.19
N GLY A 636 9.80 0.26 3.97
CA GLY A 636 10.92 1.07 3.51
C GLY A 636 12.22 0.29 3.40
N VAL A 637 12.96 0.52 2.32
CA VAL A 637 14.32 0.00 2.11
C VAL A 637 15.22 1.16 1.73
N CYS A 638 16.33 1.32 2.45
CA CYS A 638 17.37 2.30 2.18
C CYS A 638 18.74 1.63 2.17
N ILE A 639 19.60 1.98 1.23
CA ILE A 639 21.00 1.54 1.20
C ILE A 639 21.83 2.59 1.94
N ASN A 640 22.62 2.14 2.91
CA ASN A 640 23.52 2.99 3.64
C ASN A 640 24.80 3.32 2.84
N PRO A 641 25.51 4.40 3.16
CA PRO A 641 26.78 4.73 2.50
C PRO A 641 27.85 3.63 2.60
N ASP A 642 27.80 2.77 3.63
CA ASP A 642 28.68 1.62 3.85
C ASP A 642 28.23 0.33 3.15
N GLY A 643 27.10 0.36 2.42
CA GLY A 643 26.54 -0.79 1.70
C GLY A 643 25.67 -1.72 2.55
N THR A 644 25.48 -1.45 3.83
CA THR A 644 24.43 -2.08 4.65
C THR A 644 23.07 -1.47 4.35
N PHE A 645 22.00 -1.92 5.00
CA PHE A 645 20.65 -1.44 4.71
C PHE A 645 19.97 -0.92 5.96
N ILE A 646 18.98 -0.05 5.77
CA ILE A 646 17.99 0.26 6.79
C ILE A 646 16.63 -0.15 6.22
N VAL A 647 15.87 -0.90 7.03
CA VAL A 647 14.55 -1.40 6.65
C VAL A 647 13.57 -1.08 7.78
N THR A 648 12.48 -0.42 7.44
CA THR A 648 11.35 -0.24 8.38
C THR A 648 10.51 -1.51 8.44
N ASP A 649 9.93 -1.79 9.59
CA ASP A 649 8.99 -2.89 9.76
C ASP A 649 7.85 -2.50 10.69
N GLN A 650 6.66 -2.96 10.39
CA GLN A 650 5.44 -2.60 11.09
C GLN A 650 5.16 -3.54 12.26
N GLU A 651 4.58 -2.99 13.34
CA GLU A 651 4.02 -3.73 14.47
C GLU A 651 3.12 -4.89 14.02
N GLY A 652 3.15 -5.98 14.76
CA GLY A 652 2.32 -7.15 14.49
C GLY A 652 2.68 -8.36 15.34
N HIS A 653 2.35 -9.54 14.85
CA HIS A 653 2.74 -10.79 15.50
C HIS A 653 4.26 -10.95 15.47
N TRP A 654 4.88 -11.28 16.62
CA TRP A 654 6.31 -11.36 16.80
C TRP A 654 7.08 -10.04 16.60
N ASN A 655 6.37 -8.95 16.40
CA ASN A 655 6.92 -7.61 16.24
C ASN A 655 6.17 -6.66 17.20
N PRO A 656 6.70 -6.46 18.43
CA PRO A 656 5.94 -5.84 19.52
C PRO A 656 5.54 -4.40 19.27
N MET A 657 6.33 -3.68 18.43
CA MET A 657 6.08 -2.30 18.03
C MET A 657 6.63 -2.07 16.63
N ASN A 658 6.31 -0.95 15.99
CA ASN A 658 7.00 -0.58 14.75
C ASN A 658 8.49 -0.44 15.00
N ARG A 659 9.32 -0.71 13.98
CA ARG A 659 10.77 -0.70 14.16
C ARG A 659 11.52 -0.21 12.93
N ILE A 660 12.65 0.42 13.18
CA ILE A 660 13.66 0.76 12.18
C ILE A 660 14.85 -0.15 12.40
N ASN A 661 15.24 -0.93 11.39
CA ASN A 661 16.28 -1.94 11.50
C ASN A 661 17.54 -1.52 10.73
N TRP A 662 18.71 -1.60 11.37
CA TRP A 662 19.99 -1.59 10.67
C TRP A 662 20.27 -3.01 10.19
N VAL A 663 20.20 -3.25 8.88
CA VAL A 663 20.14 -4.60 8.34
C VAL A 663 21.49 -5.05 7.79
N LYS A 664 21.93 -6.21 8.26
CA LYS A 664 23.13 -6.93 7.83
C LYS A 664 22.74 -8.18 7.03
N LYS A 665 23.59 -8.59 6.12
CA LYS A 665 23.37 -9.79 5.31
C LYS A 665 23.43 -11.05 6.20
N GLY A 666 22.43 -11.94 6.02
CA GLY A 666 22.33 -13.23 6.70
C GLY A 666 21.55 -13.18 8.01
N GLU A 667 21.19 -12.01 8.51
CA GLU A 667 20.58 -11.83 9.82
C GLU A 667 19.05 -11.97 9.81
N PHE A 668 18.52 -12.21 11.02
CA PHE A 668 17.10 -12.43 11.28
C PHE A 668 16.49 -11.31 12.13
N TYR A 669 15.36 -10.74 11.69
CA TYR A 669 14.74 -9.55 12.26
C TYR A 669 13.43 -9.80 13.03
N GLY A 670 13.24 -10.99 13.58
CA GLY A 670 12.32 -11.23 14.70
C GLY A 670 11.00 -11.90 14.38
N ASN A 671 10.45 -11.83 13.16
CA ASN A 671 9.18 -12.46 12.85
C ASN A 671 9.29 -13.98 12.72
N MET A 672 8.86 -14.71 13.75
CA MET A 672 8.90 -16.18 13.81
C MET A 672 7.95 -16.87 12.82
N PHE A 673 7.09 -16.12 12.13
CA PHE A 673 6.29 -16.65 11.03
C PHE A 673 7.05 -16.70 9.70
N SER A 674 8.33 -16.35 9.67
CA SER A 674 9.21 -16.51 8.51
C SER A 674 9.37 -17.99 8.09
N PHE A 675 9.87 -18.21 6.87
CA PHE A 675 9.94 -19.56 6.30
C PHE A 675 10.82 -20.52 7.09
N ASN A 676 12.00 -20.08 7.50
CA ASN A 676 12.94 -20.82 8.33
C ASN A 676 13.43 -19.94 9.50
N PRO A 677 12.59 -19.67 10.51
CA PRO A 677 13.01 -18.87 11.64
C PRO A 677 14.03 -19.62 12.50
N PRO A 678 14.88 -18.93 13.25
CA PRO A 678 15.70 -19.54 14.30
C PRO A 678 14.84 -20.34 15.29
N LYS A 679 15.43 -21.36 15.95
CA LYS A 679 14.73 -22.09 17.02
C LYS A 679 14.54 -21.21 18.27
N ASP A 680 15.46 -20.31 18.52
CA ASP A 680 15.39 -19.36 19.62
C ASP A 680 14.37 -18.26 19.32
N SER A 681 13.25 -18.28 20.01
CA SER A 681 12.20 -17.27 19.93
C SER A 681 12.36 -16.13 20.94
N THR A 682 13.42 -16.14 21.75
CA THR A 682 13.75 -15.04 22.67
C THR A 682 14.34 -13.84 21.92
N GLU A 683 14.57 -12.77 22.62
CA GLU A 683 15.18 -11.55 22.09
C GLU A 683 16.61 -11.77 21.58
N ALA A 684 17.34 -12.73 22.18
CA ALA A 684 18.67 -13.10 21.73
C ALA A 684 18.70 -13.80 20.36
N GLY A 685 17.56 -14.35 19.93
CA GLY A 685 17.40 -15.02 18.64
C GLY A 685 17.15 -14.08 17.46
N MET A 686 17.25 -12.76 17.65
CA MET A 686 17.04 -11.78 16.58
C MET A 686 18.00 -10.60 16.68
N GLU A 687 18.23 -9.92 15.55
CA GLU A 687 18.89 -8.62 15.55
C GLU A 687 17.99 -7.54 16.16
N GLN A 688 18.56 -6.74 17.05
CA GLN A 688 17.88 -5.63 17.69
C GLN A 688 17.69 -4.47 16.69
N PRO A 689 16.55 -3.74 16.73
CA PRO A 689 16.36 -2.59 15.86
C PRO A 689 17.27 -1.42 16.28
N LEU A 690 17.46 -0.48 15.37
CA LEU A 690 17.97 0.83 15.70
C LEU A 690 17.05 1.54 16.70
N VAL A 691 15.72 1.45 16.50
CA VAL A 691 14.71 2.01 17.40
C VAL A 691 13.39 1.27 17.27
N TRP A 692 12.73 1.05 18.39
CA TRP A 692 11.32 0.70 18.48
C TRP A 692 10.50 1.99 18.42
N VAL A 693 9.53 2.06 17.49
CA VAL A 693 8.74 3.28 17.23
C VAL A 693 7.32 3.07 17.71
N GLU A 694 6.90 3.89 18.68
CA GLU A 694 5.57 3.84 19.26
C GLU A 694 4.48 4.12 18.21
N ARG A 695 3.35 3.43 18.36
CA ARG A 695 2.21 3.54 17.45
C ARG A 695 1.63 4.96 17.41
N ASP A 696 1.61 5.67 18.53
CA ASP A 696 1.11 7.05 18.61
C ASP A 696 2.06 8.05 17.96
N ARG A 697 3.32 7.66 17.70
CA ARG A 697 4.32 8.46 16.95
C ARG A 697 4.24 8.19 15.47
N ASP A 698 4.33 6.91 15.08
CA ASP A 698 4.19 6.48 13.69
C ASP A 698 3.48 5.13 13.61
N GLN A 699 2.28 5.09 13.06
CA GLN A 699 1.51 3.86 12.95
C GLN A 699 2.10 2.89 11.91
N SER A 700 2.72 3.40 10.87
CA SER A 700 3.28 2.60 9.78
C SER A 700 4.45 3.34 9.13
N PRO A 701 5.68 3.12 9.60
CA PRO A 701 6.86 3.69 8.99
C PRO A 701 7.01 3.19 7.55
N SER A 702 7.41 4.09 6.65
CA SER A 702 7.62 3.79 5.25
C SER A 702 9.08 3.95 4.83
N GLU A 703 9.38 4.59 3.70
CA GLU A 703 10.75 4.68 3.22
C GLU A 703 11.64 5.55 4.13
N LEU A 704 12.89 5.12 4.24
CA LEU A 704 13.96 5.92 4.82
C LEU A 704 14.84 6.48 3.70
N LEU A 705 15.42 7.64 3.94
CA LEU A 705 16.34 8.28 3.00
C LEU A 705 17.39 9.14 3.71
N TRP A 706 18.59 9.16 3.15
CA TRP A 706 19.63 10.08 3.56
C TRP A 706 19.38 11.46 2.93
N VAL A 707 19.55 12.52 3.71
CA VAL A 707 19.47 13.88 3.18
C VAL A 707 20.72 14.18 2.35
N GLU A 708 20.57 14.18 1.04
CA GLU A 708 21.64 14.43 0.09
C GLU A 708 21.50 15.83 -0.53
N SER A 709 21.40 16.85 0.31
CA SER A 709 21.26 18.24 -0.12
C SER A 709 21.88 19.24 0.85
N LYS A 710 22.88 19.97 0.38
CA LYS A 710 23.49 21.07 1.15
C LYS A 710 22.49 22.19 1.50
N LYS A 711 21.40 22.34 0.75
CA LYS A 711 20.32 23.30 1.07
C LYS A 711 19.59 22.96 2.38
N TRP A 712 19.68 21.72 2.85
CA TRP A 712 19.07 21.27 4.11
C TRP A 712 19.96 21.54 5.34
N GLY A 713 21.14 22.22 5.14
CA GLY A 713 22.00 22.68 6.22
C GLY A 713 22.44 21.58 7.16
N ALA A 714 22.15 21.71 8.45
CA ALA A 714 22.53 20.73 9.49
C ALA A 714 21.85 19.35 9.33
N LEU A 715 20.82 19.25 8.53
CA LEU A 715 20.20 17.96 8.18
C LEU A 715 20.93 17.21 7.07
N ASN A 716 21.79 17.87 6.28
CA ASN A 716 22.55 17.19 5.24
C ASN A 716 23.38 16.03 5.83
N GLY A 717 23.27 14.84 5.25
CA GLY A 717 23.87 13.62 5.76
C GLY A 717 23.16 12.98 6.96
N LYS A 718 21.96 13.47 7.33
CA LYS A 718 21.10 12.83 8.34
C LYS A 718 20.11 11.91 7.69
N LEU A 719 19.60 10.96 8.46
CA LEU A 719 18.60 9.98 8.04
C LEU A 719 17.20 10.51 8.34
N LEU A 720 16.31 10.42 7.36
CA LEU A 720 14.88 10.68 7.52
C LEU A 720 14.08 9.39 7.43
N ASN A 721 12.96 9.31 8.17
CA ASN A 721 11.92 8.31 8.02
C ASN A 721 10.62 8.97 7.60
N LEU A 722 9.95 8.38 6.61
CA LEU A 722 8.63 8.80 6.14
C LEU A 722 7.55 7.95 6.81
N SER A 723 6.39 8.54 7.03
CA SER A 723 5.24 7.88 7.66
C SER A 723 4.10 7.68 6.67
N TYR A 724 3.80 6.43 6.37
CA TYR A 724 2.59 6.07 5.65
C TYR A 724 1.34 6.22 6.53
N GLY A 725 1.42 5.80 7.80
CA GLY A 725 0.26 5.81 8.70
C GLY A 725 -0.29 7.21 8.98
N TYR A 726 0.58 8.16 9.26
CA TYR A 726 0.17 9.51 9.72
C TYR A 726 0.52 10.65 8.77
N GLY A 727 1.19 10.39 7.65
CA GLY A 727 1.59 11.46 6.73
C GLY A 727 2.55 12.46 7.39
N LYS A 728 3.65 11.97 7.97
CA LYS A 728 4.66 12.74 8.69
C LYS A 728 6.07 12.45 8.16
N VAL A 729 7.04 13.24 8.60
CA VAL A 729 8.47 13.02 8.36
C VAL A 729 9.22 13.14 9.68
N PHE A 730 10.11 12.18 9.95
CA PHE A 730 10.95 12.16 11.14
C PHE A 730 12.42 12.24 10.75
N VAL A 731 13.23 12.90 11.59
CA VAL A 731 14.67 12.67 11.59
C VAL A 731 14.97 11.50 12.52
N VAL A 732 15.95 10.67 12.13
CA VAL A 732 16.36 9.47 12.87
C VAL A 732 17.80 9.68 13.38
N PRO A 733 17.99 10.33 14.55
CA PRO A 733 19.29 10.41 15.17
C PRO A 733 19.70 9.05 15.74
N PHE A 734 20.95 8.67 15.56
CA PHE A 734 21.47 7.40 16.05
C PHE A 734 22.94 7.49 16.44
N GLU A 735 23.40 6.51 17.22
CA GLU A 735 24.80 6.29 17.58
C GLU A 735 25.17 4.83 17.33
N LYS A 736 26.48 4.57 17.27
CA LYS A 736 27.03 3.24 17.15
C LYS A 736 27.95 2.97 18.36
N ILE A 737 27.66 1.91 19.10
CA ILE A 737 28.45 1.45 20.26
C ILE A 737 28.91 0.02 19.95
N GLY A 738 30.21 -0.16 19.65
CA GLY A 738 30.68 -1.42 19.08
C GLY A 738 29.95 -1.76 17.77
N ASP A 739 29.34 -2.93 17.71
CA ASP A 739 28.54 -3.39 16.56
C ASP A 739 27.05 -3.06 16.67
N GLN A 740 26.60 -2.54 17.82
CA GLN A 740 25.21 -2.16 18.04
C GLN A 740 24.95 -0.75 17.53
N VAL A 741 23.91 -0.61 16.71
CA VAL A 741 23.36 0.67 16.32
C VAL A 741 22.06 0.89 17.10
N GLN A 742 21.94 2.05 17.72
CA GLN A 742 20.76 2.45 18.49
C GLN A 742 20.46 3.93 18.28
N GLY A 743 19.23 4.34 18.52
CA GLY A 743 18.86 5.73 18.30
C GLY A 743 17.41 6.04 18.61
N GLY A 744 16.89 7.07 17.95
CA GLY A 744 15.54 7.53 18.18
C GLY A 744 14.91 8.14 16.95
N ILE A 745 13.72 8.71 17.15
CA ILE A 745 13.01 9.51 16.16
C ILE A 745 12.62 10.86 16.76
N PHE A 746 12.60 11.87 15.91
CA PHE A 746 12.07 13.19 16.21
C PHE A 746 11.25 13.69 15.02
N GLU A 747 9.99 14.08 15.26
CA GLU A 747 9.11 14.59 14.22
C GLU A 747 9.60 15.95 13.71
N LEU A 748 9.80 16.09 12.41
CA LEU A 748 10.13 17.37 11.81
C LEU A 748 8.92 18.31 11.89
N PRO A 749 9.14 19.61 12.12
CA PRO A 749 8.07 20.60 12.19
C PRO A 749 7.53 20.94 10.79
N ILE A 750 6.94 19.93 10.16
CA ILE A 750 6.31 19.99 8.84
C ILE A 750 4.82 19.75 9.05
N PRO A 751 3.92 20.48 8.37
CA PRO A 751 2.50 20.19 8.41
C PRO A 751 2.21 18.74 8.01
N ARG A 752 1.19 18.13 8.61
CA ARG A 752 0.72 16.79 8.25
C ARG A 752 0.26 16.80 6.79
N PHE A 753 0.64 15.76 6.05
CA PHE A 753 0.18 15.59 4.67
C PHE A 753 -1.23 15.02 4.61
N SER A 754 -1.96 15.33 3.54
CA SER A 754 -3.31 14.81 3.29
C SER A 754 -3.32 13.32 2.89
N THR A 755 -2.15 12.73 2.65
CA THR A 755 -1.95 11.31 2.37
C THR A 755 -0.95 10.71 3.32
N GLY A 756 -0.92 9.40 3.45
CA GLY A 756 0.27 8.72 3.92
C GLY A 756 1.43 8.97 2.96
N VAL A 757 2.66 9.07 3.45
CA VAL A 757 3.85 9.31 2.62
C VAL A 757 4.61 8.01 2.42
N MET A 758 4.70 7.55 1.17
CA MET A 758 5.28 6.26 0.83
C MET A 758 6.76 6.35 0.46
N ARG A 759 7.10 7.22 -0.49
CA ARG A 759 8.44 7.32 -1.07
C ARG A 759 8.87 8.76 -1.20
N GLY A 760 10.17 9.00 -1.06
CA GLY A 760 10.77 10.33 -1.19
C GLY A 760 12.06 10.33 -1.98
N ARG A 761 12.31 11.42 -2.71
CA ARG A 761 13.55 11.66 -3.45
C ARG A 761 13.98 13.12 -3.33
N PHE A 762 15.27 13.31 -3.10
CA PHE A 762 15.87 14.64 -3.30
C PHE A 762 16.06 14.89 -4.78
N ASN A 763 15.49 15.99 -5.28
CA ASN A 763 15.66 16.36 -6.67
C ASN A 763 17.08 16.94 -6.87
N PRO A 764 17.86 16.42 -7.82
CA PRO A 764 19.26 16.86 -8.02
C PRO A 764 19.39 18.29 -8.53
N GLY A 765 18.34 18.86 -9.12
CA GLY A 765 18.34 20.22 -9.66
C GLY A 765 18.09 21.29 -8.61
N ASP A 766 17.04 21.14 -7.79
CA ASP A 766 16.68 22.14 -6.79
C ASP A 766 17.11 21.76 -5.37
N GLY A 767 17.54 20.51 -5.14
CA GLY A 767 17.97 20.01 -3.83
C GLY A 767 16.87 19.95 -2.78
N GLN A 768 15.60 19.95 -3.18
CA GLN A 768 14.45 19.83 -2.29
C GLN A 768 13.93 18.40 -2.26
N LEU A 769 13.16 18.07 -1.22
CA LEU A 769 12.60 16.74 -1.04
C LEU A 769 11.21 16.66 -1.69
N TYR A 770 11.05 15.70 -2.59
CA TYR A 770 9.75 15.38 -3.20
C TYR A 770 9.23 14.08 -2.64
N LEU A 771 7.92 14.04 -2.38
CA LEU A 771 7.25 12.94 -1.72
C LEU A 771 6.05 12.48 -2.53
N ALA A 772 5.96 11.18 -2.77
CA ALA A 772 4.78 10.52 -3.31
C ALA A 772 4.05 9.78 -2.19
N GLY A 773 2.73 9.92 -2.14
CA GLY A 773 1.93 9.32 -1.10
C GLY A 773 0.57 8.83 -1.56
N LEU A 774 0.00 7.97 -0.75
CA LEU A 774 -1.32 7.41 -0.95
C LEU A 774 -2.01 7.16 0.39
N SER A 775 -3.33 7.07 0.37
CA SER A 775 -4.13 6.52 1.45
C SER A 775 -4.82 5.25 0.96
N ALA A 776 -4.73 4.22 1.76
CA ALA A 776 -5.35 2.93 1.54
C ALA A 776 -5.51 2.24 2.91
N TRP A 777 -5.43 0.93 2.96
CA TRP A 777 -5.48 0.15 4.19
C TRP A 777 -4.50 0.68 5.27
N GLY A 778 -5.01 0.94 6.46
CA GLY A 778 -4.19 1.32 7.64
C GLY A 778 -3.67 2.77 7.67
N SER A 779 -3.96 3.61 6.67
CA SER A 779 -3.68 5.05 6.72
C SER A 779 -4.82 5.80 7.38
N THR A 780 -4.46 6.84 8.17
CA THR A 780 -5.45 7.74 8.78
C THR A 780 -5.70 8.99 7.93
N GLN A 781 -5.10 9.07 6.74
CA GLN A 781 -5.15 10.27 5.90
C GLN A 781 -6.31 10.21 4.91
N PRO A 782 -6.99 11.35 4.63
CA PRO A 782 -8.25 11.35 3.89
C PRO A 782 -8.10 11.32 2.37
N GLN A 783 -7.00 11.81 1.81
CA GLN A 783 -6.82 11.94 0.36
C GLN A 783 -6.23 10.67 -0.24
N LEU A 784 -6.78 10.19 -1.36
CA LEU A 784 -6.34 8.95 -2.01
C LEU A 784 -4.89 8.96 -2.47
N GLY A 785 -4.44 10.06 -3.06
CA GLY A 785 -3.06 10.18 -3.52
C GLY A 785 -2.57 11.62 -3.51
N GLY A 786 -1.26 11.82 -3.38
CA GLY A 786 -0.66 13.13 -3.33
C GLY A 786 0.80 13.14 -3.75
N LEU A 787 1.21 14.25 -4.31
CA LEU A 787 2.59 14.58 -4.61
C LEU A 787 2.92 15.89 -3.92
N TYR A 788 4.04 15.93 -3.22
CA TYR A 788 4.44 17.05 -2.40
C TYR A 788 5.89 17.43 -2.65
N ARG A 789 6.23 18.72 -2.46
CA ARG A 789 7.61 19.17 -2.36
C ARG A 789 7.82 19.87 -1.01
N ILE A 790 8.79 19.39 -0.24
CA ILE A 790 9.23 20.07 0.97
C ILE A 790 10.41 20.94 0.61
N ARG A 791 10.24 22.25 0.77
CA ARG A 791 11.29 23.24 0.61
C ARG A 791 11.85 23.62 1.98
N LYS A 792 13.16 23.37 2.19
CA LYS A 792 13.90 23.97 3.30
C LYS A 792 14.19 25.42 2.92
N VAL A 793 13.66 26.34 3.69
CA VAL A 793 13.88 27.79 3.53
C VAL A 793 14.89 28.30 4.55
N ASP A 794 15.44 29.51 4.30
CA ASP A 794 16.46 30.10 5.18
C ASP A 794 15.81 30.67 6.44
N GLN A 795 15.34 29.78 7.28
CA GLN A 795 14.82 30.05 8.61
C GLN A 795 15.54 29.16 9.62
N PRO A 796 15.79 29.65 10.83
CA PRO A 796 16.41 28.88 11.89
C PRO A 796 15.62 27.63 12.23
N MET A 797 16.34 26.53 12.40
CA MET A 797 15.76 25.22 12.70
C MET A 797 16.44 24.65 13.94
N VAL A 798 15.77 24.67 15.06
CA VAL A 798 16.30 24.19 16.35
C VAL A 798 15.63 22.88 16.71
N ILE A 799 16.22 21.79 16.22
CA ILE A 799 15.70 20.42 16.39
C ILE A 799 16.83 19.46 16.78
N PRO A 800 16.51 18.36 17.51
CA PRO A 800 17.47 17.28 17.78
C PRO A 800 17.87 16.55 16.50
N VAL A 801 19.18 16.39 16.28
CA VAL A 801 19.76 15.66 15.13
C VAL A 801 20.83 14.66 15.55
N GLY A 802 21.10 14.52 16.83
CA GLY A 802 22.00 13.54 17.41
C GLY A 802 21.51 13.11 18.79
N ILE A 803 21.73 11.85 19.11
CA ILE A 803 21.40 11.25 20.40
C ILE A 803 22.53 10.30 20.81
N ALA A 804 22.85 10.27 22.11
CA ALA A 804 23.76 9.26 22.66
C ALA A 804 23.36 8.93 24.09
N ALA A 805 23.43 7.64 24.44
CA ALA A 805 23.22 7.13 25.77
C ALA A 805 24.58 6.84 26.44
N THR A 806 24.77 7.33 27.66
CA THR A 806 25.99 7.12 28.43
C THR A 806 25.67 6.46 29.78
N THR A 807 26.66 5.94 30.46
CA THR A 807 26.49 5.40 31.83
C THR A 807 25.98 6.41 32.87
N THR A 808 25.91 7.69 32.53
CA THR A 808 25.43 8.76 33.43
C THR A 808 24.18 9.48 32.95
N GLY A 809 23.70 9.19 31.73
CA GLY A 809 22.51 9.87 31.19
C GLY A 809 22.48 9.96 29.67
N MET A 810 21.79 10.98 29.16
CA MET A 810 21.54 11.16 27.72
C MET A 810 22.17 12.45 27.20
N LYS A 811 22.64 12.41 25.94
CA LYS A 811 23.06 13.56 25.18
C LYS A 811 22.10 13.81 24.01
N LEU A 812 21.62 15.05 23.88
CA LEU A 812 20.77 15.47 22.76
C LEU A 812 21.49 16.61 22.02
N THR A 813 21.86 16.38 20.76
CA THR A 813 22.55 17.36 19.93
C THR A 813 21.57 18.02 18.98
N PHE A 814 21.51 19.36 19.01
CA PHE A 814 20.62 20.19 18.20
C PHE A 814 21.31 20.79 16.98
N THR A 815 20.52 21.20 16.01
CA THR A 815 21.01 21.89 14.81
C THR A 815 21.68 23.24 15.14
N ASP A 816 21.15 23.99 16.12
CA ASP A 816 21.53 25.34 16.47
C ASP A 816 21.80 25.53 17.96
N LYS A 817 22.39 26.67 18.34
CA LYS A 817 22.73 26.99 19.71
C LYS A 817 21.50 27.24 20.59
N LEU A 818 21.57 26.78 21.82
CA LEU A 818 20.55 26.93 22.86
C LEU A 818 20.97 27.96 23.91
N ASP A 819 20.01 28.44 24.69
CA ASP A 819 20.22 29.29 25.85
C ASP A 819 20.67 28.44 27.05
N SER A 820 21.87 28.72 27.55
CA SER A 820 22.45 27.93 28.65
C SER A 820 21.65 27.97 29.94
N LYS A 821 21.01 29.10 30.28
CA LYS A 821 20.22 29.24 31.50
C LYS A 821 18.92 28.44 31.40
N ALA A 822 18.28 28.46 30.22
CA ALA A 822 17.06 27.69 29.97
C ALA A 822 17.33 26.18 29.99
N VAL A 823 18.48 25.73 29.46
CA VAL A 823 18.91 24.32 29.47
C VAL A 823 19.10 23.81 30.89
N GLN A 824 19.67 24.60 31.82
CA GLN A 824 19.94 24.18 33.18
C GLN A 824 18.69 23.96 34.06
N LYS A 825 17.50 24.37 33.59
CA LYS A 825 16.26 24.20 34.31
C LYS A 825 15.76 22.77 34.24
N ILE A 826 16.01 21.95 35.26
CA ILE A 826 15.71 20.52 35.33
C ILE A 826 14.22 20.22 35.06
N SER A 827 13.31 21.09 35.59
CA SER A 827 11.88 20.93 35.38
C SER A 827 11.41 21.10 33.92
N SER A 828 12.34 21.46 33.03
CA SER A 828 12.09 21.52 31.58
C SER A 828 12.19 20.14 30.90
N TYR A 829 12.51 19.08 31.64
CA TYR A 829 12.69 17.74 31.10
C TYR A 829 11.82 16.73 31.81
N SER A 830 11.24 15.82 31.04
CA SER A 830 10.61 14.61 31.55
C SER A 830 11.18 13.42 30.80
N VAL A 831 11.49 12.35 31.52
CA VAL A 831 12.03 11.11 30.93
C VAL A 831 11.19 9.95 31.40
N LYS A 832 10.65 9.19 30.46
CA LYS A 832 9.91 7.95 30.74
C LYS A 832 10.59 6.78 30.04
N THR A 833 10.54 5.61 30.63
CA THR A 833 11.03 4.38 30.01
C THR A 833 10.04 3.25 30.21
N TRP A 834 10.08 2.27 29.32
CA TRP A 834 9.24 1.08 29.39
C TRP A 834 9.89 -0.09 28.64
N ASP A 835 9.40 -1.28 28.95
CA ASP A 835 9.75 -2.51 28.26
C ASP A 835 8.62 -2.94 27.33
N LEU A 836 8.97 -3.71 26.28
CA LEU A 836 8.06 -4.39 25.38
C LEU A 836 8.24 -5.91 25.49
N ILE A 837 7.20 -6.66 25.20
CA ILE A 837 7.25 -8.12 25.17
C ILE A 837 7.03 -8.61 23.74
N ARG A 838 8.08 -9.21 23.18
CA ARG A 838 7.98 -9.93 21.89
C ARG A 838 7.26 -11.25 22.09
N SER A 839 6.19 -11.49 21.38
CA SER A 839 5.39 -12.71 21.49
C SER A 839 4.61 -13.02 20.21
N ARG A 840 3.96 -14.19 20.17
CA ARG A 840 3.04 -14.56 19.10
C ARG A 840 1.79 -13.65 19.05
N LYS A 841 1.49 -12.90 20.10
CA LYS A 841 0.38 -11.92 20.09
C LYS A 841 0.74 -10.71 19.24
N TYR A 842 -0.28 -10.00 18.79
CA TYR A 842 -0.11 -8.77 18.03
C TYR A 842 0.29 -7.62 18.96
N GLY A 843 1.44 -7.00 18.67
CA GLY A 843 1.95 -5.86 19.43
C GLY A 843 2.25 -6.15 20.90
N SER A 844 2.63 -5.12 21.63
CA SER A 844 2.86 -5.13 23.07
C SER A 844 2.29 -3.91 23.74
N LYS A 845 1.82 -4.06 24.95
CA LYS A 845 1.61 -2.96 25.88
C LYS A 845 2.95 -2.53 26.45
N HIS A 846 3.01 -1.35 27.08
CA HIS A 846 4.12 -0.97 27.95
C HIS A 846 4.13 -1.87 29.19
N HIS A 847 5.31 -2.29 29.56
CA HIS A 847 5.61 -3.00 30.79
C HIS A 847 6.66 -2.22 31.55
N ASN A 848 6.63 -2.32 32.88
CA ASN A 848 7.63 -1.68 33.76
C ASN A 848 7.81 -0.17 33.44
N GLU A 849 6.74 0.51 33.08
CA GLU A 849 6.80 1.96 32.81
C GLU A 849 7.20 2.72 34.07
N GLN A 850 8.19 3.58 33.92
CA GLN A 850 8.70 4.41 35.01
C GLN A 850 9.16 5.77 34.51
N THR A 851 9.08 6.76 35.40
CA THR A 851 9.64 8.09 35.19
C THR A 851 11.03 8.15 35.81
N LEU A 852 12.03 8.50 35.00
CA LEU A 852 13.41 8.66 35.46
C LEU A 852 13.66 10.12 35.86
N GLN A 853 14.37 10.30 36.97
CA GLN A 853 14.71 11.62 37.46
C GLN A 853 15.92 12.21 36.72
N VAL A 854 15.76 13.39 36.15
CA VAL A 854 16.86 14.21 35.65
C VAL A 854 17.41 15.01 36.81
N THR A 855 18.67 14.78 37.20
CA THR A 855 19.30 15.46 38.34
C THR A 855 20.14 16.66 37.94
N LYS A 856 20.58 16.72 36.68
CA LYS A 856 21.36 17.82 36.11
C LYS A 856 21.13 17.92 34.60
N ALA A 857 21.15 19.14 34.07
CA ALA A 857 21.14 19.41 32.63
C ALA A 857 22.19 20.48 32.32
N GLU A 858 23.09 20.20 31.40
CA GLU A 858 24.22 21.07 31.03
C GLU A 858 24.33 21.23 29.52
N LEU A 859 24.69 22.39 29.09
CA LEU A 859 25.02 22.67 27.70
C LEU A 859 26.53 22.50 27.50
N ASP A 860 26.93 21.78 26.45
CA ASP A 860 28.33 21.60 26.11
C ASP A 860 28.98 22.89 25.59
N ALA A 861 30.31 22.89 25.38
CA ALA A 861 31.06 24.02 24.89
C ALA A 861 30.63 24.49 23.48
N SER A 862 30.03 23.63 22.67
CA SER A 862 29.50 23.99 21.33
C SER A 862 28.24 24.84 21.44
N GLY A 863 27.56 24.82 22.58
CA GLY A 863 26.23 25.40 22.78
C GLY A 863 25.11 24.69 22.09
N LYS A 864 25.32 23.44 21.63
CA LYS A 864 24.35 22.69 20.86
C LYS A 864 23.97 21.35 21.47
N THR A 865 24.75 20.80 22.39
CA THR A 865 24.46 19.49 23.01
C THR A 865 24.03 19.66 24.46
N ILE A 866 22.84 19.17 24.77
CA ILE A 866 22.34 19.03 26.14
C ILE A 866 22.84 17.70 26.69
N ASN A 867 23.52 17.75 27.84
CA ASN A 867 23.89 16.58 28.62
C ASN A 867 22.92 16.48 29.80
N LEU A 868 22.06 15.46 29.80
CA LEU A 868 21.13 15.14 30.90
C LEU A 868 21.75 14.08 31.79
N THR A 869 21.94 14.39 33.08
CA THR A 869 22.35 13.40 34.08
C THR A 869 21.13 12.69 34.61
N ILE A 870 21.09 11.36 34.42
CA ILE A 870 19.98 10.45 34.79
C ILE A 870 20.62 9.26 35.53
N PRO A 871 20.74 9.29 36.86
CA PRO A 871 21.48 8.28 37.63
C PRO A 871 20.97 6.85 37.49
N SER A 872 19.66 6.68 37.23
CA SER A 872 18.99 5.40 37.05
C SER A 872 18.89 4.92 35.60
N ILE A 873 19.64 5.54 34.67
CA ILE A 873 19.61 5.14 33.27
C ILE A 873 20.11 3.70 33.08
N GLN A 874 19.39 2.93 32.30
CA GLN A 874 19.71 1.55 31.94
C GLN A 874 19.27 1.28 30.48
N PRO A 875 19.74 0.20 29.84
CA PRO A 875 19.16 -0.29 28.62
C PRO A 875 17.63 -0.43 28.74
N THR A 876 16.89 0.01 27.75
CA THR A 876 15.41 0.01 27.74
C THR A 876 14.89 -0.11 26.31
N TRP A 877 13.75 -0.78 26.14
CA TRP A 877 13.12 -0.92 24.85
C TRP A 877 12.58 0.41 24.32
N GLY A 878 11.92 1.16 25.15
CA GLY A 878 11.41 2.47 24.83
C GLY A 878 11.78 3.51 25.86
N MET A 879 12.17 4.70 25.39
CA MET A 879 12.38 5.89 26.19
C MET A 879 11.77 7.09 25.48
N GLU A 880 11.09 7.92 26.24
CA GLU A 880 10.59 9.21 25.80
C GLU A 880 11.27 10.32 26.59
N ILE A 881 11.85 11.29 25.88
CA ILE A 881 12.43 12.49 26.46
C ILE A 881 11.66 13.69 25.94
N THR A 882 10.87 14.34 26.78
CA THR A 882 10.29 15.65 26.49
C THR A 882 11.20 16.75 26.98
N TYR A 883 11.28 17.84 26.24
CA TYR A 883 12.08 19.00 26.64
C TYR A 883 11.35 20.30 26.33
N LYS A 884 11.63 21.32 27.15
CA LYS A 884 11.17 22.70 26.96
C LYS A 884 12.30 23.66 27.26
N VAL A 885 12.99 24.13 26.24
CA VAL A 885 14.20 24.97 26.32
C VAL A 885 14.02 26.22 25.50
N LYS A 886 14.99 27.13 25.54
CA LYS A 886 15.05 28.30 24.66
C LYS A 886 16.23 28.19 23.72
N ASP A 887 16.05 28.67 22.50
CA ASP A 887 17.18 28.86 21.59
C ASP A 887 18.02 30.11 21.96
N SER A 888 19.14 30.32 21.30
CA SER A 888 20.05 31.46 21.57
C SER A 888 19.42 32.84 21.32
N ARG A 889 18.23 32.90 20.73
CA ARG A 889 17.42 34.11 20.50
C ARG A 889 16.35 34.32 21.55
N GLY A 890 16.24 33.41 22.53
CA GLY A 890 15.25 33.44 23.58
C GLY A 890 13.87 32.84 23.19
N ILE A 891 13.74 32.27 21.97
CA ILE A 891 12.49 31.63 21.52
C ILE A 891 12.37 30.28 22.17
N GLU A 892 11.21 30.01 22.76
CA GLU A 892 10.90 28.71 23.36
C GLU A 892 10.84 27.59 22.30
N ARG A 893 11.45 26.46 22.65
CA ARG A 893 11.49 25.23 21.85
C ARG A 893 11.09 24.07 22.72
N GLU A 894 10.04 23.40 22.34
CA GLU A 894 9.60 22.17 22.99
C GLU A 894 9.57 21.03 21.98
N GLY A 895 9.70 19.83 22.49
CA GLY A 895 9.68 18.66 21.63
C GLY A 895 9.79 17.38 22.43
N LEU A 896 9.70 16.29 21.67
CA LEU A 896 9.76 14.94 22.19
C LEU A 896 10.68 14.12 21.30
N VAL A 897 11.65 13.45 21.92
CA VAL A 897 12.48 12.43 21.29
C VAL A 897 12.07 11.08 21.84
N GLN A 898 11.71 10.16 20.99
CA GLN A 898 11.53 8.76 21.36
C GLN A 898 12.75 7.98 20.93
N ASN A 899 13.27 7.11 21.78
CA ASN A 899 14.48 6.34 21.51
C ASN A 899 14.50 4.96 22.18
N THR A 900 15.45 4.15 21.77
CA THR A 900 15.77 2.82 22.34
C THR A 900 17.22 2.82 22.78
N ILE A 901 17.51 2.16 23.91
CA ILE A 901 18.87 1.99 24.43
C ILE A 901 19.13 0.49 24.58
N HIS A 902 20.07 -0.04 23.80
CA HIS A 902 20.55 -1.42 23.95
C HIS A 902 21.81 -1.49 24.81
N GLN A 903 22.66 -0.48 24.68
CA GLN A 903 23.93 -0.39 25.40
C GLN A 903 24.19 1.03 25.84
N LEU A 904 24.88 1.19 26.97
CA LEU A 904 25.34 2.47 27.45
C LEU A 904 26.81 2.68 27.00
N GLY A 905 27.06 3.79 26.34
CA GLY A 905 28.39 4.22 25.96
C GLY A 905 29.24 4.60 27.18
N SER A 906 30.54 4.58 27.04
CA SER A 906 31.46 5.01 28.11
C SER A 906 31.21 6.48 28.47
N LYS A 907 31.44 6.83 29.74
CA LYS A 907 31.50 8.22 30.16
C LYS A 907 32.58 8.93 29.31
N THR A 908 32.17 9.86 28.49
CA THR A 908 33.15 10.73 27.84
C THR A 908 33.83 11.55 28.94
N PRO A 909 35.17 11.64 28.94
CA PRO A 909 35.88 12.40 29.95
C PRO A 909 35.50 13.86 29.97
#